data_f1a77ff0bc94534d99daca2a489e2b42
#
_entry.id   f1a77ff0bc94534d99daca2a489e2b42
#
_cell.length_a   1.000
_cell.length_b   1.000
_cell.length_c   1.000
_cell.angle_alpha   90.00
_cell.angle_beta   90.00
_cell.angle_gamma   90.00
#
_symmetry.space_group_name_H-M   'P 1'
#
loop_
_entity.id
_entity.type
_entity.pdbx_description
1 polymer ?
#
loop_
_entity_poly.entity_id
_entity_poly.type
_entity_poly.pdbx_seq_one_letter_code
_entity_poly.pdbx_strand_id
1 'polypeptide(L)'
;MAQAQQTNLMPVPTSVSLNKENYRLTDNFTIKITGLADKRLYKEASRFMQRLSEKTGLFFKTWEIPNVSHNPSAALKIHSIKKGVVQLDMEESYTLSVDNSEIKINAASDIGAIRGLETLLQLVESDPNGFYFQGAYISDNPRFAWRGLLLSQPYHFMPMDVIKRTLDAMAMVKMNVFHFYISDDQGYTIESKVFPTLHEKASGGNYFTHVQVAEIIEYADQRGIRVIPEIDLPGHSTAILTAFPELASNKRTYTLQDHWGVFDPTINPTQESTYVFLNTLLSEVASLFPDHYFHIGGDENTGNDWAKNQSIQAFMKKEGLQDAVALQNYFNKRIQKILKRSNKTIVGWDEILMKKMDDAKAKEYFEKGELDQLIETKVPKDIVVQSWRGIEALLASAKNGYKSILSKGYYIDLVQPTYYHYLNDPIPFLNKVIVPDSEANFNRFESEIIKKIQNGERILSPQEEKLIIGGEATMWTEHVSPETIDSRLWPRTAAIAERLWSPENIRDVDDMYRRLDIISIQLEWLGSTHIKNKQMMLRRLARTEDINVLENVVDYIEPVKGYKRNNANNFTKYSPYSLLVDVAAPDPSSLRKFNKLLDTLIINPSDILLEKLYQQLYLWDSNHDIIQKMAYKNLLLKDLLTHSTSLQVISSRSIELLNLKKKGLAASPEQIKQYKDLIKKSLVPAGYCELSLGLNLEKFILDYCQK
;
A
#
# COMPACT_ATOMS: atom_id res chain seq x y z
N MET A 1 -12.49 -33.38 10.44
CA MET A 1 -12.55 -32.15 9.59
C MET A 1 -11.66 -32.39 8.40
N ALA A 2 -12.18 -32.35 7.17
CA ALA A 2 -11.33 -32.43 5.98
C ALA A 2 -10.36 -31.24 6.03
N GLN A 3 -9.06 -31.51 5.92
CA GLN A 3 -8.05 -30.46 5.76
C GLN A 3 -8.45 -29.64 4.52
N ALA A 4 -8.76 -28.38 4.71
CA ALA A 4 -9.02 -27.48 3.59
C ALA A 4 -7.80 -27.54 2.67
N GLN A 5 -8.01 -27.87 1.41
CA GLN A 5 -6.94 -28.03 0.44
C GLN A 5 -6.25 -26.67 0.26
N GLN A 6 -4.96 -26.61 0.60
CA GLN A 6 -4.21 -25.35 0.66
C GLN A 6 -4.02 -24.80 -0.76
N THR A 7 -4.55 -23.58 -1.02
CA THR A 7 -4.41 -22.90 -2.30
C THR A 7 -3.19 -21.99 -2.32
N ASN A 8 -2.64 -21.71 -3.52
CA ASN A 8 -1.59 -20.71 -3.75
C ASN A 8 -2.15 -19.36 -4.24
N LEU A 9 -3.47 -19.23 -4.36
CA LEU A 9 -4.13 -18.04 -4.88
C LEU A 9 -4.05 -16.85 -3.91
N MET A 10 -3.79 -15.68 -4.45
CA MET A 10 -3.82 -14.42 -3.72
C MET A 10 -4.29 -13.28 -4.64
N PRO A 11 -5.41 -12.60 -4.32
CA PRO A 11 -6.30 -12.83 -3.17
C PRO A 11 -7.00 -14.20 -3.21
N VAL A 12 -7.29 -14.76 -2.01
CA VAL A 12 -8.06 -16.00 -1.90
C VAL A 12 -9.50 -15.76 -2.37
N PRO A 13 -10.03 -16.56 -3.31
CA PRO A 13 -11.42 -16.43 -3.77
C PRO A 13 -12.46 -16.68 -2.67
N THR A 14 -13.68 -16.18 -2.89
CA THR A 14 -14.82 -16.41 -1.99
C THR A 14 -15.07 -17.90 -1.75
N SER A 15 -14.96 -18.71 -2.79
CA SER A 15 -15.05 -20.17 -2.71
C SER A 15 -14.09 -20.81 -3.68
N VAL A 16 -13.32 -21.78 -3.23
CA VAL A 16 -12.39 -22.56 -4.03
C VAL A 16 -12.44 -24.04 -3.64
N SER A 17 -12.57 -24.91 -4.63
CA SER A 17 -12.47 -26.35 -4.51
C SER A 17 -11.49 -26.86 -5.55
N LEU A 18 -10.34 -27.36 -5.10
CA LEU A 18 -9.33 -27.95 -5.96
C LEU A 18 -9.65 -29.43 -6.20
N ASN A 19 -9.33 -29.92 -7.40
CA ASN A 19 -9.49 -31.34 -7.77
C ASN A 19 -8.24 -31.84 -8.53
N LYS A 20 -8.26 -33.09 -8.96
CA LYS A 20 -7.13 -33.72 -9.67
C LYS A 20 -7.28 -33.73 -11.19
N GLU A 21 -8.34 -33.13 -11.72
CA GLU A 21 -8.63 -33.08 -13.16
C GLU A 21 -7.91 -31.90 -13.82
N ASN A 22 -6.59 -31.98 -13.88
CA ASN A 22 -5.75 -30.91 -14.40
C ASN A 22 -5.88 -30.79 -15.93
N TYR A 23 -5.94 -29.55 -16.44
CA TYR A 23 -5.92 -29.27 -17.86
C TYR A 23 -4.46 -29.14 -18.34
N ARG A 24 -4.01 -30.06 -19.20
CA ARG A 24 -2.64 -30.05 -19.77
C ARG A 24 -2.47 -28.95 -20.81
N LEU A 25 -1.47 -28.10 -20.62
CA LEU A 25 -1.12 -27.04 -21.56
C LEU A 25 -0.30 -27.62 -22.73
N THR A 26 -0.69 -27.19 -23.94
CA THR A 26 0.04 -27.45 -25.18
C THR A 26 0.12 -26.16 -26.00
N ASP A 27 0.94 -26.15 -27.05
CA ASP A 27 1.05 -25.04 -28.02
C ASP A 27 -0.26 -24.74 -28.79
N ASN A 28 -1.22 -25.67 -28.75
CA ASN A 28 -2.54 -25.54 -29.37
C ASN A 28 -3.59 -24.88 -28.45
N PHE A 29 -3.19 -24.35 -27.30
CA PHE A 29 -4.10 -23.63 -26.40
C PHE A 29 -4.73 -22.42 -27.10
N THR A 30 -6.06 -22.32 -27.04
CA THR A 30 -6.80 -21.23 -27.68
C THR A 30 -7.94 -20.73 -26.79
N ILE A 31 -8.34 -19.49 -27.00
CA ILE A 31 -9.40 -18.81 -26.24
C ILE A 31 -10.61 -18.52 -27.16
N LYS A 32 -11.80 -18.68 -26.61
CA LYS A 32 -13.06 -18.25 -27.22
C LYS A 32 -13.80 -17.35 -26.25
N ILE A 33 -14.20 -16.16 -26.71
CA ILE A 33 -15.03 -15.20 -25.97
C ILE A 33 -16.43 -15.21 -26.56
N THR A 34 -17.45 -15.23 -25.70
CA THR A 34 -18.88 -15.22 -26.05
C THR A 34 -19.67 -14.25 -25.15
N GLY A 35 -20.89 -13.93 -25.57
CA GLY A 35 -21.71 -12.97 -24.84
C GLY A 35 -21.40 -11.52 -25.20
N LEU A 36 -21.61 -10.59 -24.27
CA LEU A 36 -21.41 -9.16 -24.46
C LEU A 36 -20.10 -8.74 -23.76
N ALA A 37 -19.06 -8.44 -24.55
CA ALA A 37 -17.75 -8.03 -24.07
C ALA A 37 -17.31 -6.70 -24.69
N ASP A 38 -16.55 -5.92 -23.95
CA ASP A 38 -15.86 -4.73 -24.46
C ASP A 38 -14.48 -5.11 -25.03
N LYS A 39 -13.87 -4.20 -25.79
CA LYS A 39 -12.50 -4.34 -26.33
C LYS A 39 -11.48 -4.71 -25.26
N ARG A 40 -11.69 -4.27 -24.01
CA ARG A 40 -10.80 -4.56 -22.88
C ARG A 40 -10.65 -6.06 -22.64
N LEU A 41 -11.69 -6.85 -22.73
CA LEU A 41 -11.61 -8.30 -22.52
C LEU A 41 -10.76 -8.98 -23.60
N TYR A 42 -10.89 -8.56 -24.86
CA TYR A 42 -10.06 -9.09 -25.95
C TYR A 42 -8.59 -8.73 -25.77
N LYS A 43 -8.30 -7.46 -25.40
CA LYS A 43 -6.94 -7.01 -25.10
C LYS A 43 -6.36 -7.78 -23.89
N GLU A 44 -7.17 -8.01 -22.85
CA GLU A 44 -6.75 -8.77 -21.67
C GLU A 44 -6.49 -10.24 -21.99
N ALA A 45 -7.35 -10.86 -22.78
CA ALA A 45 -7.15 -12.24 -23.24
C ALA A 45 -5.86 -12.38 -24.07
N SER A 46 -5.52 -11.37 -24.87
CA SER A 46 -4.25 -11.34 -25.61
C SER A 46 -3.05 -11.19 -24.66
N ARG A 47 -3.13 -10.32 -23.65
CA ARG A 47 -2.11 -10.21 -22.59
C ARG A 47 -1.98 -11.51 -21.78
N PHE A 48 -3.11 -12.15 -21.47
CA PHE A 48 -3.13 -13.44 -20.80
C PHE A 48 -2.33 -14.49 -21.59
N MET A 49 -2.54 -14.58 -22.91
CA MET A 49 -1.77 -15.51 -23.77
C MET A 49 -0.28 -15.21 -23.77
N GLN A 50 0.10 -13.91 -23.83
CA GLN A 50 1.48 -13.50 -23.75
C GLN A 50 2.11 -13.89 -22.40
N ARG A 51 1.46 -13.54 -21.30
CA ARG A 51 1.92 -13.87 -19.93
C ARG A 51 1.98 -15.39 -19.70
N LEU A 52 1.03 -16.14 -20.25
CA LEU A 52 1.05 -17.60 -20.20
C LEU A 52 2.25 -18.17 -20.96
N SER A 53 2.58 -17.62 -22.14
CA SER A 53 3.79 -17.98 -22.90
C SER A 53 5.07 -17.68 -22.11
N GLU A 54 5.18 -16.48 -21.54
CA GLU A 54 6.33 -16.08 -20.71
C GLU A 54 6.49 -16.97 -19.47
N LYS A 55 5.37 -17.33 -18.81
CA LYS A 55 5.37 -18.19 -17.62
C LYS A 55 5.76 -19.65 -17.91
N THR A 56 5.47 -20.16 -19.10
CA THR A 56 5.62 -21.58 -19.45
C THR A 56 6.73 -21.86 -20.47
N GLY A 57 7.17 -20.84 -21.19
CA GLY A 57 8.07 -21.02 -22.35
C GLY A 57 7.40 -21.68 -23.56
N LEU A 58 6.08 -21.90 -23.55
CA LEU A 58 5.36 -22.49 -24.67
C LEU A 58 5.14 -21.46 -25.78
N PHE A 59 5.33 -21.88 -27.03
CA PHE A 59 5.12 -21.09 -28.23
C PHE A 59 3.69 -21.25 -28.74
N PHE A 60 2.83 -20.28 -28.44
CA PHE A 60 1.49 -20.23 -29.02
C PHE A 60 1.53 -19.63 -30.42
N LYS A 61 0.66 -20.14 -31.33
CA LYS A 61 0.60 -19.69 -32.74
C LYS A 61 0.24 -18.21 -32.90
N THR A 62 -0.53 -17.69 -31.97
CA THR A 62 -0.88 -16.26 -31.89
C THR A 62 -1.26 -15.89 -30.47
N TRP A 63 -1.01 -14.62 -30.12
CA TRP A 63 -1.52 -14.00 -28.88
C TRP A 63 -2.78 -13.18 -29.17
N GLU A 64 -3.08 -12.91 -30.44
CA GLU A 64 -4.25 -12.12 -30.81
C GLU A 64 -5.52 -12.96 -30.69
N ILE A 65 -6.51 -12.42 -29.96
CA ILE A 65 -7.81 -13.02 -29.80
C ILE A 65 -8.78 -12.25 -30.70
N PRO A 66 -9.25 -12.85 -31.80
CA PRO A 66 -10.15 -12.16 -32.72
C PRO A 66 -11.51 -11.93 -32.08
N ASN A 67 -12.12 -10.78 -32.40
CA ASN A 67 -13.46 -10.41 -31.91
C ASN A 67 -14.56 -11.37 -32.35
N VAL A 68 -14.31 -12.20 -33.37
CA VAL A 68 -15.22 -13.23 -33.84
C VAL A 68 -14.41 -14.55 -33.93
N SER A 69 -14.55 -15.38 -32.91
CA SER A 69 -13.94 -16.72 -32.91
C SER A 69 -15.03 -17.76 -33.14
N HIS A 70 -14.91 -18.51 -34.25
CA HIS A 70 -15.77 -19.64 -34.58
C HIS A 70 -15.19 -20.98 -34.12
N ASN A 71 -14.15 -20.96 -33.23
CA ASN A 71 -13.52 -22.20 -32.76
C ASN A 71 -14.36 -22.87 -31.66
N PRO A 72 -15.14 -23.92 -31.98
CA PRO A 72 -15.96 -24.62 -30.97
C PRO A 72 -15.08 -25.46 -30.01
N SER A 73 -13.84 -25.79 -30.38
CA SER A 73 -12.90 -26.61 -29.63
C SER A 73 -11.87 -25.80 -28.85
N ALA A 74 -12.11 -24.51 -28.61
CA ALA A 74 -11.23 -23.69 -27.79
C ALA A 74 -11.07 -24.26 -26.38
N ALA A 75 -9.82 -24.29 -25.91
CA ALA A 75 -9.46 -24.80 -24.59
C ALA A 75 -10.04 -23.96 -23.45
N LEU A 76 -9.96 -22.63 -23.58
CA LEU A 76 -10.56 -21.69 -22.64
C LEU A 76 -11.79 -21.02 -23.29
N LYS A 77 -12.93 -21.17 -22.63
CA LYS A 77 -14.19 -20.54 -23.00
C LYS A 77 -14.55 -19.47 -21.98
N ILE A 78 -14.65 -18.22 -22.45
CA ILE A 78 -15.02 -17.08 -21.62
C ILE A 78 -16.41 -16.62 -22.05
N HIS A 79 -17.35 -16.52 -21.10
CA HIS A 79 -18.67 -15.96 -21.31
C HIS A 79 -18.91 -14.77 -20.43
N SER A 80 -19.23 -13.61 -21.02
CA SER A 80 -19.60 -12.38 -20.32
C SER A 80 -21.06 -12.04 -20.59
N ILE A 81 -21.85 -11.84 -19.53
CA ILE A 81 -23.29 -11.54 -19.65
C ILE A 81 -23.52 -10.12 -20.18
N LYS A 82 -22.71 -9.14 -19.71
CA LYS A 82 -22.83 -7.73 -20.10
C LYS A 82 -21.47 -7.04 -20.22
N LYS A 83 -21.44 -5.92 -20.94
CA LYS A 83 -20.29 -5.00 -20.88
C LYS A 83 -20.27 -4.32 -19.52
N GLY A 84 -19.11 -4.33 -18.85
CA GLY A 84 -18.89 -3.63 -17.60
C GLY A 84 -18.63 -2.13 -17.83
N VAL A 85 -18.99 -1.33 -16.83
CA VAL A 85 -18.58 0.07 -16.71
C VAL A 85 -17.62 0.18 -15.55
N VAL A 86 -16.45 0.79 -15.78
CA VAL A 86 -15.43 0.98 -14.71
C VAL A 86 -15.89 2.14 -13.84
N GLN A 87 -16.53 1.82 -12.72
CA GLN A 87 -17.12 2.75 -11.75
C GLN A 87 -17.20 2.10 -10.37
N LEU A 88 -17.62 2.85 -9.33
CA LEU A 88 -17.95 2.24 -8.05
C LEU A 88 -19.09 1.23 -8.23
N ASP A 89 -19.07 0.14 -7.49
CA ASP A 89 -20.06 -0.96 -7.56
C ASP A 89 -20.10 -1.68 -8.94
N MET A 90 -18.99 -1.65 -9.71
CA MET A 90 -18.89 -2.44 -10.93
C MET A 90 -19.00 -3.94 -10.63
N GLU A 91 -19.60 -4.67 -11.57
CA GLU A 91 -19.77 -6.11 -11.45
C GLU A 91 -18.45 -6.86 -11.75
N GLU A 92 -17.87 -7.46 -10.72
CA GLU A 92 -16.57 -8.16 -10.80
C GLU A 92 -16.70 -9.67 -10.53
N SER A 93 -17.92 -10.18 -10.35
CA SER A 93 -18.15 -11.59 -10.03
C SER A 93 -17.89 -12.51 -11.22
N TYR A 94 -17.33 -13.69 -10.94
CA TYR A 94 -17.10 -14.74 -11.92
C TYR A 94 -17.13 -16.13 -11.29
N THR A 95 -17.32 -17.14 -12.14
CA THR A 95 -17.01 -18.54 -11.84
C THR A 95 -15.93 -19.03 -12.81
N LEU A 96 -15.01 -19.86 -12.31
CA LEU A 96 -13.96 -20.49 -13.06
C LEU A 96 -14.00 -21.99 -12.80
N SER A 97 -14.11 -22.81 -13.86
CA SER A 97 -13.94 -24.26 -13.78
C SER A 97 -12.77 -24.71 -14.66
N VAL A 98 -11.94 -25.58 -14.11
CA VAL A 98 -10.86 -26.24 -14.81
C VAL A 98 -11.03 -27.73 -14.62
N ASP A 99 -11.17 -28.46 -15.73
CA ASP A 99 -11.12 -29.93 -15.77
C ASP A 99 -10.15 -30.39 -16.87
N ASN A 100 -10.01 -31.71 -17.04
CA ASN A 100 -9.08 -32.29 -17.99
C ASN A 100 -9.44 -32.08 -19.47
N SER A 101 -10.64 -31.56 -19.77
CA SER A 101 -11.17 -31.40 -21.12
C SER A 101 -11.31 -29.94 -21.54
N GLU A 102 -11.64 -29.05 -20.61
CA GLU A 102 -11.91 -27.63 -20.92
C GLU A 102 -11.72 -26.73 -19.71
N ILE A 103 -11.58 -25.43 -19.99
CA ILE A 103 -11.56 -24.36 -18.99
C ILE A 103 -12.72 -23.39 -19.30
N LYS A 104 -13.49 -23.03 -18.28
CA LYS A 104 -14.60 -22.07 -18.45
C LYS A 104 -14.50 -20.93 -17.44
N ILE A 105 -14.64 -19.69 -17.94
CA ILE A 105 -14.89 -18.50 -17.14
C ILE A 105 -16.28 -17.97 -17.51
N ASN A 106 -17.20 -17.94 -16.53
CA ASN A 106 -18.48 -17.27 -16.69
C ASN A 106 -18.52 -16.08 -15.74
N ALA A 107 -18.80 -14.90 -16.26
CA ALA A 107 -18.77 -13.66 -15.51
C ALA A 107 -20.00 -12.80 -15.76
N ALA A 108 -20.44 -12.06 -14.74
CA ALA A 108 -21.53 -11.12 -14.86
C ALA A 108 -21.19 -9.96 -15.81
N SER A 109 -19.88 -9.62 -15.93
CA SER A 109 -19.37 -8.62 -16.86
C SER A 109 -18.00 -9.01 -17.40
N ASP A 110 -17.55 -8.32 -18.46
CA ASP A 110 -16.19 -8.45 -18.99
C ASP A 110 -15.12 -8.08 -17.95
N ILE A 111 -15.43 -7.20 -16.98
CA ILE A 111 -14.52 -6.90 -15.86
C ILE A 111 -14.38 -8.12 -14.95
N GLY A 112 -15.46 -8.80 -14.61
CA GLY A 112 -15.41 -10.07 -13.86
C GLY A 112 -14.60 -11.15 -14.60
N ALA A 113 -14.74 -11.23 -15.93
CA ALA A 113 -13.94 -12.15 -16.74
C ALA A 113 -12.45 -11.85 -16.70
N ILE A 114 -12.04 -10.56 -16.66
CA ILE A 114 -10.66 -10.14 -16.45
C ILE A 114 -10.15 -10.63 -15.09
N ARG A 115 -10.94 -10.50 -14.01
CA ARG A 115 -10.57 -11.03 -12.69
C ARG A 115 -10.39 -12.56 -12.71
N GLY A 116 -11.22 -13.25 -13.47
CA GLY A 116 -11.11 -14.70 -13.68
C GLY A 116 -9.85 -15.10 -14.43
N LEU A 117 -9.41 -14.32 -15.42
CA LEU A 117 -8.14 -14.54 -16.15
C LEU A 117 -6.93 -14.38 -15.21
N GLU A 118 -6.91 -13.38 -14.34
CA GLU A 118 -5.86 -13.20 -13.35
C GLU A 118 -5.78 -14.40 -12.39
N THR A 119 -6.91 -14.93 -11.96
CA THR A 119 -6.97 -16.12 -11.11
C THR A 119 -6.48 -17.37 -11.86
N LEU A 120 -6.87 -17.53 -13.13
CA LEU A 120 -6.46 -18.66 -13.95
C LEU A 120 -4.93 -18.70 -14.16
N LEU A 121 -4.27 -17.55 -14.37
CA LEU A 121 -2.82 -17.48 -14.45
C LEU A 121 -2.10 -17.96 -13.19
N GLN A 122 -2.70 -17.76 -12.02
CA GLN A 122 -2.13 -18.26 -10.76
C GLN A 122 -2.28 -19.78 -10.58
N LEU A 123 -3.18 -20.43 -11.32
CA LEU A 123 -3.38 -21.89 -11.30
C LEU A 123 -2.40 -22.67 -12.21
N VAL A 124 -1.48 -21.99 -12.90
CA VAL A 124 -0.48 -22.65 -13.75
C VAL A 124 0.59 -23.29 -12.89
N GLU A 125 0.73 -24.59 -13.01
CA GLU A 125 1.70 -25.44 -12.33
C GLU A 125 2.47 -26.29 -13.36
N SER A 126 3.48 -27.03 -12.90
CA SER A 126 4.26 -27.94 -13.74
C SER A 126 4.61 -29.24 -13.02
N ASP A 127 4.77 -30.30 -13.80
CA ASP A 127 5.33 -31.57 -13.35
C ASP A 127 6.27 -32.12 -14.45
N PRO A 128 6.89 -33.32 -14.30
CA PRO A 128 7.76 -33.88 -15.32
C PRO A 128 7.13 -34.09 -16.71
N ASN A 129 5.78 -34.04 -16.80
CA ASN A 129 5.05 -34.21 -18.07
C ASN A 129 4.71 -32.86 -18.72
N GLY A 130 5.14 -31.74 -18.14
CA GLY A 130 4.91 -30.37 -18.66
C GLY A 130 4.03 -29.51 -17.80
N PHE A 131 3.53 -28.41 -18.38
CA PHE A 131 2.69 -27.46 -17.70
C PHE A 131 1.21 -27.84 -17.72
N TYR A 132 0.47 -27.39 -16.70
CA TYR A 132 -0.97 -27.60 -16.61
C TYR A 132 -1.63 -26.50 -15.80
N PHE A 133 -2.92 -26.28 -16.02
CA PHE A 133 -3.76 -25.57 -15.06
C PHE A 133 -4.31 -26.57 -14.04
N GLN A 134 -4.15 -26.24 -12.75
CA GLN A 134 -4.67 -27.08 -11.67
C GLN A 134 -6.19 -27.17 -11.76
N GLY A 135 -6.73 -28.40 -11.65
CA GLY A 135 -8.15 -28.66 -11.64
C GLY A 135 -8.84 -27.94 -10.47
N ALA A 136 -9.87 -27.14 -10.76
CA ALA A 136 -10.52 -26.31 -9.77
C ALA A 136 -11.95 -25.95 -10.16
N TYR A 137 -12.78 -25.68 -9.14
CA TYR A 137 -13.99 -24.91 -9.26
C TYR A 137 -13.94 -23.72 -8.31
N ILE A 138 -14.08 -22.52 -8.85
CA ILE A 138 -13.96 -21.25 -8.12
C ILE A 138 -15.22 -20.42 -8.38
N SER A 139 -15.78 -19.85 -7.31
CA SER A 139 -16.78 -18.78 -7.36
C SER A 139 -16.25 -17.60 -6.57
N ASP A 140 -16.21 -16.42 -7.18
CA ASP A 140 -15.49 -15.30 -6.62
C ASP A 140 -16.16 -13.95 -6.88
N ASN A 141 -16.04 -13.06 -5.90
CA ASN A 141 -16.48 -11.66 -5.95
C ASN A 141 -15.77 -10.85 -4.86
N PRO A 142 -15.60 -9.53 -5.04
CA PRO A 142 -14.95 -8.71 -4.03
C PRO A 142 -15.80 -8.52 -2.78
N ARG A 143 -15.16 -8.42 -1.63
CA ARG A 143 -15.79 -8.05 -0.36
C ARG A 143 -16.12 -6.56 -0.31
N PHE A 144 -15.23 -5.70 -0.83
CA PHE A 144 -15.38 -4.25 -0.86
C PHE A 144 -15.33 -3.71 -2.29
N ALA A 145 -16.14 -2.68 -2.56
CA ALA A 145 -16.20 -2.01 -3.85
C ALA A 145 -15.00 -1.07 -4.10
N TRP A 146 -14.36 -0.54 -3.06
CA TRP A 146 -13.19 0.32 -3.14
C TRP A 146 -11.96 -0.41 -2.63
N ARG A 147 -10.97 -0.66 -3.51
CA ARG A 147 -9.70 -1.32 -3.21
C ARG A 147 -8.60 -0.50 -3.86
N GLY A 148 -8.20 0.58 -3.15
CA GLY A 148 -7.41 1.66 -3.69
C GLY A 148 -5.91 1.54 -3.42
N LEU A 149 -5.15 2.21 -4.29
CA LEU A 149 -3.76 2.58 -4.10
C LEU A 149 -3.58 4.04 -4.49
N LEU A 150 -3.27 4.88 -3.51
CA LEU A 150 -2.80 6.25 -3.73
C LEU A 150 -1.31 6.23 -4.09
N LEU A 151 -0.95 7.01 -5.09
CA LEU A 151 0.44 7.28 -5.47
C LEU A 151 0.63 8.78 -5.67
N SER A 152 1.42 9.41 -4.79
CA SER A 152 1.69 10.84 -4.90
C SER A 152 2.74 11.14 -5.99
N GLN A 153 2.59 12.28 -6.67
CA GLN A 153 3.48 12.73 -7.74
C GLN A 153 4.32 13.96 -7.36
N PRO A 154 3.84 14.87 -6.48
CA PRO A 154 4.51 16.15 -6.21
C PRO A 154 5.86 16.02 -5.51
N TYR A 155 6.08 15.00 -4.67
CA TYR A 155 7.33 14.81 -3.94
C TYR A 155 8.44 14.27 -4.85
N HIS A 156 8.29 13.02 -5.31
CA HIS A 156 9.13 12.41 -6.34
C HIS A 156 8.24 11.95 -7.49
N PHE A 157 8.46 12.54 -8.66
CA PHE A 157 7.68 12.25 -9.84
C PHE A 157 7.91 10.82 -10.33
N MET A 158 6.83 10.07 -10.52
CA MET A 158 6.85 8.69 -11.01
C MET A 158 6.53 8.67 -12.51
N PRO A 159 7.48 8.32 -13.40
CA PRO A 159 7.26 8.36 -14.83
C PRO A 159 6.27 7.29 -15.31
N MET A 160 5.85 7.39 -16.57
CA MET A 160 4.82 6.56 -17.21
C MET A 160 5.04 5.05 -17.06
N ASP A 161 6.28 4.59 -17.14
CA ASP A 161 6.62 3.17 -16.99
C ASP A 161 6.39 2.67 -15.56
N VAL A 162 6.66 3.49 -14.54
CA VAL A 162 6.35 3.19 -13.13
C VAL A 162 4.85 3.10 -12.93
N ILE A 163 4.08 4.07 -13.46
CA ILE A 163 2.61 4.07 -13.36
C ILE A 163 2.04 2.80 -14.02
N LYS A 164 2.48 2.47 -15.24
CA LYS A 164 1.96 1.30 -15.97
C LYS A 164 2.25 -0.02 -15.27
N ARG A 165 3.51 -0.26 -14.81
CA ARG A 165 3.82 -1.50 -14.09
C ARG A 165 3.11 -1.58 -12.73
N THR A 166 2.84 -0.44 -12.08
CA THR A 166 2.01 -0.40 -10.87
C THR A 166 0.58 -0.81 -11.17
N LEU A 167 -0.02 -0.30 -12.26
CA LEU A 167 -1.36 -0.70 -12.71
C LEU A 167 -1.44 -2.19 -13.08
N ASP A 168 -0.40 -2.75 -13.70
CA ASP A 168 -0.32 -4.20 -13.99
C ASP A 168 -0.32 -5.03 -12.70
N ALA A 169 0.48 -4.62 -11.72
CA ALA A 169 0.55 -5.28 -10.43
C ALA A 169 -0.77 -5.15 -9.64
N MET A 170 -1.43 -3.96 -9.67
CA MET A 170 -2.75 -3.75 -9.10
C MET A 170 -3.80 -4.69 -9.73
N ALA A 171 -3.80 -4.84 -11.05
CA ALA A 171 -4.73 -5.72 -11.75
C ALA A 171 -4.57 -7.18 -11.31
N MET A 172 -3.32 -7.67 -11.23
CA MET A 172 -3.01 -9.03 -10.80
C MET A 172 -3.58 -9.36 -9.42
N VAL A 173 -3.52 -8.41 -8.48
CA VAL A 173 -4.05 -8.59 -7.12
C VAL A 173 -5.47 -8.04 -6.95
N LYS A 174 -6.14 -7.72 -8.05
CA LYS A 174 -7.55 -7.28 -8.10
C LYS A 174 -7.86 -5.98 -7.37
N MET A 175 -6.89 -5.07 -7.23
CA MET A 175 -7.17 -3.67 -6.86
C MET A 175 -7.85 -2.94 -8.01
N ASN A 176 -8.71 -1.96 -7.69
CA ASN A 176 -9.57 -1.34 -8.70
C ASN A 176 -9.65 0.18 -8.65
N VAL A 177 -8.90 0.83 -7.78
CA VAL A 177 -8.81 2.29 -7.71
C VAL A 177 -7.35 2.72 -7.68
N PHE A 178 -6.93 3.48 -8.69
CA PHE A 178 -5.67 4.20 -8.70
C PHE A 178 -5.96 5.66 -8.33
N HIS A 179 -5.60 6.04 -7.11
CA HIS A 179 -5.74 7.39 -6.60
C HIS A 179 -4.51 8.21 -7.02
N PHE A 180 -4.72 9.14 -7.92
CA PHE A 180 -3.68 9.92 -8.57
C PHE A 180 -3.55 11.27 -7.91
N TYR A 181 -2.65 11.38 -6.92
CA TYR A 181 -2.38 12.61 -6.16
C TYR A 181 -1.44 13.51 -6.96
N ILE A 182 -1.94 14.64 -7.45
CA ILE A 182 -1.28 15.45 -8.50
C ILE A 182 -0.81 16.83 -8.04
N SER A 183 -1.22 17.32 -6.88
CA SER A 183 -0.87 18.67 -6.40
C SER A 183 -0.62 18.70 -4.90
N ASP A 184 0.52 19.29 -4.50
CA ASP A 184 0.93 19.52 -3.11
C ASP A 184 1.86 20.75 -3.03
N ASP A 185 2.44 21.01 -1.87
CA ASP A 185 3.39 22.10 -1.63
C ASP A 185 4.69 22.00 -2.47
N GLN A 186 5.06 20.78 -2.87
CA GLN A 186 6.29 20.48 -3.62
C GLN A 186 6.11 20.55 -5.14
N GLY A 187 4.85 20.48 -5.63
CA GLY A 187 4.63 20.52 -7.06
C GLY A 187 3.17 20.38 -7.50
N TYR A 188 2.93 20.81 -8.75
CA TYR A 188 1.70 20.55 -9.52
C TYR A 188 2.07 19.77 -10.77
N THR A 189 1.58 18.56 -10.95
CA THR A 189 2.22 17.54 -11.80
C THR A 189 1.40 17.11 -13.03
N ILE A 190 0.41 17.91 -13.46
CA ILE A 190 -0.26 17.73 -14.76
C ILE A 190 -0.27 19.02 -15.56
N GLU A 191 -0.33 18.89 -16.88
CA GLU A 191 -0.52 20.03 -17.79
C GLU A 191 -1.84 20.73 -17.48
N SER A 192 -1.82 22.06 -17.38
CA SER A 192 -3.04 22.87 -17.45
C SER A 192 -3.01 23.72 -18.72
N LYS A 193 -4.02 23.61 -19.57
CA LYS A 193 -4.17 24.42 -20.77
C LYS A 193 -4.87 25.73 -20.48
N VAL A 194 -5.71 25.75 -19.44
CA VAL A 194 -6.39 27.00 -19.02
C VAL A 194 -5.46 27.92 -18.22
N PHE A 195 -4.49 27.34 -17.52
CA PHE A 195 -3.49 28.06 -16.73
C PHE A 195 -2.08 27.50 -16.98
N PRO A 196 -1.48 27.70 -18.17
CA PRO A 196 -0.15 27.14 -18.50
C PRO A 196 0.94 27.52 -17.49
N THR A 197 0.88 28.74 -16.95
CA THR A 197 1.78 29.21 -15.89
C THR A 197 1.83 28.28 -14.68
N LEU A 198 0.76 27.52 -14.40
CA LEU A 198 0.69 26.62 -13.27
C LEU A 198 1.73 25.50 -13.38
N HIS A 199 1.69 24.71 -14.45
CA HIS A 199 2.68 23.63 -14.63
C HIS A 199 4.06 24.15 -15.03
N GLU A 200 4.16 25.27 -15.75
CA GLU A 200 5.45 25.88 -16.11
C GLU A 200 6.25 26.34 -14.88
N LYS A 201 5.60 26.95 -13.87
CA LYS A 201 6.25 27.47 -12.67
C LYS A 201 6.25 26.52 -11.48
N ALA A 202 5.26 25.64 -11.39
CA ALA A 202 5.02 24.85 -10.19
C ALA A 202 5.22 23.34 -10.34
N SER A 203 5.72 22.85 -11.50
CA SER A 203 6.02 21.43 -11.67
C SER A 203 7.49 21.06 -11.45
N GLY A 204 8.38 22.05 -11.44
CA GLY A 204 9.83 21.79 -11.52
C GLY A 204 10.24 21.07 -12.81
N GLY A 205 9.42 21.14 -13.87
CA GLY A 205 9.62 20.46 -15.15
C GLY A 205 9.07 19.02 -15.21
N ASN A 206 8.49 18.53 -14.11
CA ASN A 206 7.95 17.17 -13.98
C ASN A 206 6.42 17.21 -13.98
N TYR A 207 5.80 16.94 -15.11
CA TYR A 207 4.33 16.87 -15.24
C TYR A 207 3.91 15.93 -16.35
N PHE A 208 2.68 15.41 -16.26
CA PHE A 208 2.04 14.65 -17.33
C PHE A 208 1.26 15.58 -18.24
N THR A 209 1.44 15.43 -19.54
CA THR A 209 0.59 16.09 -20.54
C THR A 209 -0.82 15.50 -20.52
N HIS A 210 -1.82 16.23 -21.06
CA HIS A 210 -3.17 15.69 -21.21
C HIS A 210 -3.20 14.35 -21.99
N VAL A 211 -2.30 14.18 -22.97
CA VAL A 211 -2.16 12.93 -23.73
C VAL A 211 -1.69 11.79 -22.84
N GLN A 212 -0.69 12.05 -21.98
CA GLN A 212 -0.20 11.04 -21.03
C GLN A 212 -1.23 10.70 -19.95
N VAL A 213 -1.99 11.68 -19.45
CA VAL A 213 -3.10 11.42 -18.52
C VAL A 213 -4.16 10.53 -19.18
N ALA A 214 -4.55 10.84 -20.42
CA ALA A 214 -5.49 10.00 -21.16
C ALA A 214 -4.97 8.58 -21.38
N GLU A 215 -3.67 8.42 -21.66
CA GLU A 215 -3.01 7.12 -21.79
C GLU A 215 -3.03 6.33 -20.47
N ILE A 216 -2.77 6.97 -19.32
CA ILE A 216 -2.87 6.34 -17.99
C ILE A 216 -4.31 5.85 -17.76
N ILE A 217 -5.30 6.69 -18.04
CA ILE A 217 -6.72 6.37 -17.84
C ILE A 217 -7.16 5.20 -18.74
N GLU A 218 -6.78 5.21 -20.01
CA GLU A 218 -7.09 4.11 -20.92
C GLU A 218 -6.41 2.80 -20.48
N TYR A 219 -5.14 2.89 -20.05
CA TYR A 219 -4.37 1.74 -19.57
C TYR A 219 -4.99 1.12 -18.32
N ALA A 220 -5.48 1.95 -17.40
CA ALA A 220 -6.19 1.53 -16.19
C ALA A 220 -7.57 0.93 -16.53
N ASP A 221 -8.37 1.58 -17.42
CA ASP A 221 -9.66 1.09 -17.84
C ASP A 221 -9.61 -0.31 -18.45
N GLN A 222 -8.57 -0.59 -19.27
CA GLN A 222 -8.36 -1.93 -19.84
C GLN A 222 -8.14 -3.02 -18.78
N ARG A 223 -7.78 -2.65 -17.55
CA ARG A 223 -7.58 -3.52 -16.38
C ARG A 223 -8.72 -3.48 -15.38
N GLY A 224 -9.80 -2.75 -15.70
CA GLY A 224 -10.92 -2.54 -14.77
C GLY A 224 -10.50 -1.75 -13.54
N ILE A 225 -9.59 -0.77 -13.71
CA ILE A 225 -9.10 0.12 -12.65
C ILE A 225 -9.60 1.54 -12.93
N ARG A 226 -10.20 2.15 -11.92
CA ARG A 226 -10.63 3.54 -11.89
C ARG A 226 -9.44 4.45 -11.61
N VAL A 227 -9.40 5.64 -12.21
CA VAL A 227 -8.39 6.66 -11.92
C VAL A 227 -9.07 7.89 -11.33
N ILE A 228 -8.72 8.23 -10.10
CA ILE A 228 -9.33 9.33 -9.35
C ILE A 228 -8.27 10.39 -9.09
N PRO A 229 -8.45 11.64 -9.57
CA PRO A 229 -7.50 12.71 -9.31
C PRO A 229 -7.67 13.29 -7.92
N GLU A 230 -6.56 13.77 -7.34
CA GLU A 230 -6.57 14.62 -6.15
C GLU A 230 -5.84 15.93 -6.40
N ILE A 231 -6.49 17.04 -6.07
CA ILE A 231 -5.89 18.35 -5.87
C ILE A 231 -6.18 18.75 -4.43
N ASP A 232 -5.14 18.80 -3.61
CA ASP A 232 -5.30 19.11 -2.20
C ASP A 232 -5.53 20.60 -1.96
N LEU A 233 -6.59 20.91 -1.23
CA LEU A 233 -7.13 22.24 -0.99
C LEU A 233 -7.85 22.30 0.39
N PRO A 234 -7.79 23.41 1.13
CA PRO A 234 -7.10 24.67 0.83
C PRO A 234 -5.66 24.74 1.36
N GLY A 235 -5.25 23.78 2.18
CA GLY A 235 -3.86 23.51 2.56
C GLY A 235 -3.08 22.96 1.39
N HIS A 236 -1.84 22.51 1.59
CA HIS A 236 -0.98 21.85 0.59
C HIS A 236 -0.98 22.55 -0.78
N SER A 237 -1.12 23.88 -0.78
CA SER A 237 -1.37 24.67 -1.99
C SER A 237 -0.21 25.56 -2.41
N THR A 238 0.99 25.42 -1.78
CA THR A 238 2.16 26.27 -2.09
C THR A 238 2.53 26.23 -3.57
N ALA A 239 2.38 25.08 -4.26
CA ALA A 239 2.63 25.01 -5.69
C ALA A 239 1.69 25.92 -6.50
N ILE A 240 0.40 25.91 -6.20
CA ILE A 240 -0.59 26.79 -6.82
C ILE A 240 -0.25 28.26 -6.51
N LEU A 241 0.11 28.57 -5.28
CA LEU A 241 0.45 29.92 -4.82
C LEU A 241 1.79 30.42 -5.38
N THR A 242 2.70 29.54 -5.75
CA THR A 242 3.94 29.89 -6.47
C THR A 242 3.64 30.43 -7.87
N ALA A 243 2.63 29.85 -8.54
CA ALA A 243 2.19 30.31 -9.85
C ALA A 243 1.22 31.52 -9.78
N PHE A 244 0.33 31.56 -8.76
CA PHE A 244 -0.75 32.52 -8.57
C PHE A 244 -0.78 33.07 -7.14
N PRO A 245 0.21 33.92 -6.76
CA PRO A 245 0.33 34.42 -5.37
C PRO A 245 -0.84 35.31 -4.94
N GLU A 246 -1.62 35.84 -5.86
CA GLU A 246 -2.84 36.63 -5.58
C GLU A 246 -3.98 35.81 -4.93
N LEU A 247 -3.94 34.47 -5.05
CA LEU A 247 -4.89 33.56 -4.41
C LEU A 247 -4.57 33.28 -2.94
N ALA A 248 -3.37 33.69 -2.50
CA ALA A 248 -2.89 33.39 -1.16
C ALA A 248 -3.61 34.16 -0.05
N SER A 249 -3.68 33.55 1.12
CA SER A 249 -4.20 34.16 2.33
C SER A 249 -3.30 35.29 2.86
N ASN A 250 -2.02 35.25 2.60
CA ASN A 250 -1.06 36.31 2.95
C ASN A 250 -0.23 36.72 1.75
N LYS A 251 0.05 38.04 1.64
CA LYS A 251 0.89 38.58 0.57
C LYS A 251 2.37 38.34 0.87
N ARG A 252 2.98 37.39 0.16
CA ARG A 252 4.42 37.13 0.18
C ARG A 252 4.83 36.47 -1.14
N THR A 253 6.13 36.32 -1.37
CA THR A 253 6.64 35.47 -2.47
C THR A 253 6.56 34.01 -2.02
N TYR A 254 6.06 33.18 -2.90
CA TYR A 254 5.98 31.73 -2.69
C TYR A 254 6.98 31.02 -3.58
N THR A 255 7.57 29.95 -3.06
CA THR A 255 8.46 29.03 -3.78
C THR A 255 8.05 27.61 -3.42
N LEU A 256 8.23 26.67 -4.34
CA LEU A 256 7.98 25.27 -4.07
C LEU A 256 8.75 24.80 -2.83
N GLN A 257 8.13 24.00 -2.03
CA GLN A 257 8.81 23.33 -0.92
C GLN A 257 9.74 22.23 -1.46
N ASP A 258 10.84 22.03 -0.80
CA ASP A 258 11.79 20.94 -1.12
C ASP A 258 11.89 19.90 0.00
N HIS A 259 11.25 20.15 1.13
CA HIS A 259 11.10 19.25 2.28
C HIS A 259 9.67 18.75 2.39
N TRP A 260 9.46 17.84 3.31
CA TRP A 260 8.18 17.23 3.67
C TRP A 260 7.62 17.91 4.91
N GLY A 261 6.31 17.89 5.08
CA GLY A 261 5.64 18.38 6.29
C GLY A 261 4.43 19.25 6.01
N VAL A 262 3.89 19.84 7.08
CA VAL A 262 2.73 20.71 7.06
C VAL A 262 3.19 22.17 7.01
N PHE A 263 2.73 22.90 6.01
CA PHE A 263 3.14 24.28 5.79
C PHE A 263 1.97 25.26 5.96
N ASP A 264 2.27 26.50 6.34
CA ASP A 264 1.28 27.56 6.57
C ASP A 264 0.63 28.14 5.30
N PRO A 265 1.27 28.16 4.10
CA PRO A 265 0.64 28.73 2.90
C PRO A 265 -0.69 28.05 2.60
N THR A 266 -1.74 28.86 2.50
CA THR A 266 -3.09 28.38 2.21
C THR A 266 -3.85 29.37 1.33
N ILE A 267 -4.74 28.86 0.50
CA ILE A 267 -5.60 29.63 -0.38
C ILE A 267 -6.55 30.51 0.45
N ASN A 268 -6.83 31.74 -0.03
CA ASN A 268 -7.77 32.65 0.59
C ASN A 268 -9.22 32.29 0.24
N PRO A 269 -10.02 31.76 1.18
CA PRO A 269 -11.37 31.30 0.92
C PRO A 269 -12.42 32.42 0.92
N THR A 270 -12.02 33.68 1.15
CA THR A 270 -12.96 34.83 1.28
C THR A 270 -13.10 35.65 0.01
N GLN A 271 -12.28 35.38 -1.02
CA GLN A 271 -12.26 36.09 -2.28
C GLN A 271 -13.05 35.36 -3.36
N GLU A 272 -13.95 36.03 -4.07
CA GLU A 272 -14.68 35.43 -5.19
C GLU A 272 -13.75 35.04 -6.37
N SER A 273 -12.66 35.78 -6.58
CA SER A 273 -11.64 35.44 -7.57
C SER A 273 -11.03 34.06 -7.36
N THR A 274 -10.87 33.62 -6.12
CA THR A 274 -10.42 32.26 -5.76
C THR A 274 -11.37 31.21 -6.36
N TYR A 275 -12.66 31.41 -6.24
CA TYR A 275 -13.64 30.41 -6.75
C TYR A 275 -13.81 30.49 -8.27
N VAL A 276 -13.57 31.64 -8.89
CA VAL A 276 -13.50 31.76 -10.35
C VAL A 276 -12.31 30.97 -10.88
N PHE A 277 -11.14 31.13 -10.27
CA PHE A 277 -9.94 30.37 -10.61
C PHE A 277 -10.15 28.86 -10.41
N LEU A 278 -10.59 28.44 -9.21
CA LEU A 278 -10.82 27.05 -8.87
C LEU A 278 -11.92 26.41 -9.73
N ASN A 279 -12.99 27.14 -10.08
CA ASN A 279 -13.99 26.62 -10.99
C ASN A 279 -13.39 26.28 -12.37
N THR A 280 -12.51 27.15 -12.88
CA THR A 280 -11.86 26.92 -14.18
C THR A 280 -10.87 25.75 -14.11
N LEU A 281 -9.99 25.74 -13.10
CA LEU A 281 -9.00 24.67 -12.92
C LEU A 281 -9.64 23.30 -12.66
N LEU A 282 -10.55 23.23 -11.68
CA LEU A 282 -11.19 21.97 -11.32
C LEU A 282 -12.09 21.43 -12.43
N SER A 283 -12.72 22.30 -13.24
CA SER A 283 -13.49 21.88 -14.40
C SER A 283 -12.60 21.28 -15.48
N GLU A 284 -11.42 21.88 -15.74
CA GLU A 284 -10.41 21.31 -16.67
C GLU A 284 -10.00 19.91 -16.21
N VAL A 285 -9.54 19.77 -14.97
CA VAL A 285 -9.09 18.49 -14.43
C VAL A 285 -10.24 17.48 -14.40
N ALA A 286 -11.43 17.86 -13.95
CA ALA A 286 -12.60 16.99 -13.93
C ALA A 286 -12.97 16.46 -15.32
N SER A 287 -12.71 17.22 -16.38
CA SER A 287 -12.97 16.78 -17.75
C SER A 287 -12.00 15.72 -18.27
N LEU A 288 -10.79 15.64 -17.69
CA LEU A 288 -9.78 14.65 -18.08
C LEU A 288 -10.10 13.27 -17.47
N PHE A 289 -10.68 13.23 -16.27
CA PHE A 289 -10.92 11.99 -15.53
C PHE A 289 -12.38 11.58 -15.61
N PRO A 290 -12.70 10.44 -16.23
CA PRO A 290 -14.09 10.01 -16.44
C PRO A 290 -14.77 9.55 -15.14
N ASP A 291 -14.05 9.19 -14.09
CA ASP A 291 -14.60 8.73 -12.83
C ASP A 291 -15.51 9.78 -12.17
N HIS A 292 -16.54 9.29 -11.50
CA HIS A 292 -17.52 10.16 -10.82
C HIS A 292 -16.93 10.85 -9.58
N TYR A 293 -15.84 10.36 -9.02
CA TYR A 293 -15.23 10.89 -7.81
C TYR A 293 -14.02 11.80 -8.12
N PHE A 294 -13.85 12.79 -7.26
CA PHE A 294 -12.74 13.75 -7.30
C PHE A 294 -12.29 14.00 -5.86
N HIS A 295 -11.04 13.73 -5.54
CA HIS A 295 -10.51 13.97 -4.21
C HIS A 295 -10.00 15.41 -4.09
N ILE A 296 -10.38 16.10 -2.99
CA ILE A 296 -10.04 17.51 -2.76
C ILE A 296 -9.01 17.70 -1.63
N GLY A 297 -8.46 16.61 -1.08
CA GLY A 297 -7.61 16.68 0.11
C GLY A 297 -8.39 17.13 1.33
N GLY A 298 -8.02 18.29 1.85
CA GLY A 298 -8.72 18.96 2.94
C GLY A 298 -8.12 18.71 4.31
N ASP A 299 -6.98 18.03 4.37
CA ASP A 299 -6.21 17.73 5.57
C ASP A 299 -5.22 18.85 5.94
N GLU A 300 -4.70 18.75 7.13
CA GLU A 300 -3.53 19.45 7.68
C GLU A 300 -3.52 20.98 7.53
N ASN A 301 -4.68 21.59 7.26
CA ASN A 301 -4.76 23.04 7.22
C ASN A 301 -4.60 23.63 8.63
N THR A 302 -3.47 24.28 8.89
CA THR A 302 -3.14 24.86 10.18
C THR A 302 -4.06 26.02 10.56
N GLY A 303 -4.61 26.76 9.57
CA GLY A 303 -5.35 28.00 9.75
C GLY A 303 -4.49 29.20 10.16
N ASN A 304 -3.17 29.05 10.26
CA ASN A 304 -2.27 30.10 10.74
C ASN A 304 -2.27 31.33 9.82
N ASP A 305 -2.24 31.13 8.50
CA ASP A 305 -2.29 32.22 7.53
C ASP A 305 -3.66 32.92 7.54
N TRP A 306 -4.74 32.18 7.81
CA TRP A 306 -6.08 32.78 8.01
C TRP A 306 -6.16 33.62 9.27
N ALA A 307 -5.60 33.12 10.37
CA ALA A 307 -5.60 33.85 11.66
C ALA A 307 -4.82 35.17 11.59
N LYS A 308 -3.74 35.22 10.80
CA LYS A 308 -2.91 36.43 10.63
C LYS A 308 -3.51 37.47 9.68
N ASN A 309 -4.52 37.12 8.86
CA ASN A 309 -5.10 38.00 7.85
C ASN A 309 -6.35 38.73 8.40
N GLN A 310 -6.25 40.05 8.64
CA GLN A 310 -7.34 40.87 9.20
C GLN A 310 -8.61 40.86 8.33
N SER A 311 -8.47 40.82 6.99
CA SER A 311 -9.61 40.77 6.07
C SER A 311 -10.36 39.45 6.17
N ILE A 312 -9.64 38.34 6.34
CA ILE A 312 -10.24 37.01 6.56
C ILE A 312 -10.95 36.99 7.91
N GLN A 313 -10.34 37.54 8.97
CA GLN A 313 -10.97 37.60 10.29
C GLN A 313 -12.24 38.49 10.28
N ALA A 314 -12.23 39.61 9.56
CA ALA A 314 -13.41 40.46 9.39
C ALA A 314 -14.52 39.71 8.60
N PHE A 315 -14.16 38.95 7.56
CA PHE A 315 -15.10 38.13 6.81
C PHE A 315 -15.73 37.07 7.73
N MET A 316 -14.90 36.31 8.48
CA MET A 316 -15.38 35.29 9.41
C MET A 316 -16.37 35.84 10.41
N LYS A 317 -16.07 37.02 11.00
CA LYS A 317 -17.00 37.71 11.92
C LYS A 317 -18.31 38.07 11.23
N LYS A 318 -18.26 38.61 10.01
CA LYS A 318 -19.44 38.98 9.22
C LYS A 318 -20.33 37.78 8.91
N GLU A 319 -19.74 36.65 8.51
CA GLU A 319 -20.46 35.42 8.12
C GLU A 319 -20.78 34.51 9.33
N GLY A 320 -20.42 34.89 10.56
CA GLY A 320 -20.67 34.12 11.77
C GLY A 320 -19.83 32.82 11.86
N LEU A 321 -18.67 32.77 11.20
CA LEU A 321 -17.73 31.65 11.24
C LEU A 321 -16.83 31.78 12.46
N GLN A 322 -16.91 30.82 13.37
CA GLN A 322 -16.28 30.97 14.69
C GLN A 322 -14.78 30.61 14.70
N ASP A 323 -14.35 29.71 13.82
CA ASP A 323 -12.98 29.19 13.80
C ASP A 323 -12.54 28.80 12.37
N ALA A 324 -11.30 28.33 12.23
CA ALA A 324 -10.73 27.89 10.96
C ALA A 324 -11.47 26.68 10.37
N VAL A 325 -12.03 25.80 11.19
CA VAL A 325 -12.82 24.64 10.73
C VAL A 325 -14.12 25.12 10.08
N ALA A 326 -14.80 26.09 10.68
CA ALA A 326 -16.00 26.69 10.10
C ALA A 326 -15.69 27.39 8.76
N LEU A 327 -14.55 28.07 8.65
CA LEU A 327 -14.09 28.68 7.40
C LEU A 327 -13.74 27.65 6.35
N GLN A 328 -13.07 26.54 6.72
CA GLN A 328 -12.78 25.44 5.81
C GLN A 328 -14.08 24.76 5.33
N ASN A 329 -15.04 24.55 6.20
CA ASN A 329 -16.36 24.03 5.83
C ASN A 329 -17.11 24.97 4.86
N TYR A 330 -16.96 26.28 5.02
CA TYR A 330 -17.47 27.26 4.04
C TYR A 330 -16.79 27.06 2.68
N PHE A 331 -15.47 26.93 2.65
CA PHE A 331 -14.70 26.64 1.45
C PHE A 331 -15.13 25.34 0.79
N ASN A 332 -15.14 24.22 1.53
CA ASN A 332 -15.47 22.90 1.03
C ASN A 332 -16.88 22.84 0.40
N LYS A 333 -17.87 23.53 0.99
CA LYS A 333 -19.22 23.64 0.40
C LYS A 333 -19.22 24.35 -0.95
N ARG A 334 -18.34 25.31 -1.15
CA ARG A 334 -18.20 26.03 -2.43
C ARG A 334 -17.50 25.15 -3.47
N ILE A 335 -16.46 24.43 -3.09
CA ILE A 335 -15.77 23.45 -3.95
C ILE A 335 -16.73 22.32 -4.37
N GLN A 336 -17.52 21.79 -3.43
CA GLN A 336 -18.54 20.79 -3.73
C GLN A 336 -19.54 21.28 -4.82
N LYS A 337 -19.99 22.53 -4.71
CA LYS A 337 -20.88 23.11 -5.72
C LYS A 337 -20.21 23.24 -7.09
N ILE A 338 -18.91 23.56 -7.14
CA ILE A 338 -18.13 23.64 -8.36
C ILE A 338 -18.04 22.24 -9.00
N LEU A 339 -17.58 21.25 -8.26
CA LEU A 339 -17.37 19.88 -8.78
C LEU A 339 -18.69 19.19 -9.15
N LYS A 340 -19.77 19.49 -8.44
CA LYS A 340 -21.12 18.98 -8.79
C LYS A 340 -21.58 19.45 -10.17
N ARG A 341 -21.20 20.64 -10.64
CA ARG A 341 -21.50 21.11 -12.00
C ARG A 341 -20.79 20.27 -13.07
N SER A 342 -19.63 19.68 -12.71
CA SER A 342 -18.87 18.75 -13.55
C SER A 342 -19.28 17.28 -13.31
N ASN A 343 -20.43 17.04 -12.66
CA ASN A 343 -20.95 15.71 -12.30
C ASN A 343 -19.96 14.90 -11.42
N LYS A 344 -19.22 15.57 -10.53
CA LYS A 344 -18.30 14.91 -9.61
C LYS A 344 -18.82 14.93 -8.17
N THR A 345 -18.59 13.83 -7.46
CA THR A 345 -18.78 13.70 -6.02
C THR A 345 -17.41 13.87 -5.36
N ILE A 346 -17.34 14.71 -4.33
CA ILE A 346 -16.07 14.92 -3.63
C ILE A 346 -15.74 13.74 -2.72
N VAL A 347 -14.46 13.40 -2.69
CA VAL A 347 -13.81 12.62 -1.65
C VAL A 347 -12.87 13.57 -0.91
N GLY A 348 -12.63 13.37 0.37
CA GLY A 348 -11.62 14.12 1.11
C GLY A 348 -11.21 13.39 2.37
N TRP A 349 -10.07 13.80 2.89
CA TRP A 349 -9.56 13.28 4.16
C TRP A 349 -10.53 13.59 5.30
N ASP A 350 -10.44 12.88 6.40
CA ASP A 350 -11.45 12.92 7.46
C ASP A 350 -11.65 14.33 8.07
N GLU A 351 -10.71 15.25 7.92
CA GLU A 351 -10.83 16.66 8.34
C GLU A 351 -11.96 17.42 7.66
N ILE A 352 -12.42 16.98 6.49
CA ILE A 352 -13.57 17.63 5.83
C ILE A 352 -14.88 17.43 6.61
N LEU A 353 -14.91 16.49 7.54
CA LEU A 353 -16.08 16.12 8.32
C LEU A 353 -15.85 16.18 9.83
N MET A 354 -14.66 15.81 10.31
CA MET A 354 -14.37 15.68 11.74
C MET A 354 -14.20 17.02 12.42
N LYS A 355 -14.84 17.21 13.57
CA LYS A 355 -14.63 18.38 14.43
C LYS A 355 -13.22 18.38 15.01
N LYS A 356 -12.62 19.56 15.11
CA LYS A 356 -11.40 19.78 15.89
C LYS A 356 -11.75 19.84 17.37
N MET A 357 -11.26 18.89 18.17
CA MET A 357 -11.44 18.83 19.61
C MET A 357 -10.25 18.17 20.27
N ASP A 358 -10.11 18.38 21.59
CA ASP A 358 -9.08 17.68 22.35
C ASP A 358 -9.38 16.18 22.47
N ASP A 359 -8.32 15.40 22.67
CA ASP A 359 -8.38 13.93 22.66
C ASP A 359 -9.21 13.38 23.80
N ALA A 360 -9.19 14.03 24.97
CA ALA A 360 -9.95 13.58 26.14
C ALA A 360 -11.44 13.68 25.87
N LYS A 361 -11.89 14.79 25.28
CA LYS A 361 -13.29 15.01 24.92
C LYS A 361 -13.74 14.10 23.78
N ALA A 362 -12.90 13.91 22.77
CA ALA A 362 -13.19 12.98 21.68
C ALA A 362 -13.33 11.55 22.21
N LYS A 363 -12.45 11.14 23.13
CA LYS A 363 -12.52 9.85 23.82
C LYS A 363 -13.81 9.69 24.65
N GLU A 364 -14.19 10.71 25.41
CA GLU A 364 -15.43 10.73 26.18
C GLU A 364 -16.66 10.45 25.30
N TYR A 365 -16.77 11.15 24.16
CA TYR A 365 -17.86 10.93 23.21
C TYR A 365 -17.85 9.50 22.63
N PHE A 366 -16.66 9.02 22.29
CA PHE A 366 -16.52 7.65 21.77
C PHE A 366 -16.93 6.59 22.79
N GLU A 367 -16.49 6.72 24.05
CA GLU A 367 -16.84 5.80 25.14
C GLU A 367 -18.37 5.78 25.41
N LYS A 368 -19.03 6.94 25.32
CA LYS A 368 -20.49 7.07 25.45
C LYS A 368 -21.27 6.56 24.23
N GLY A 369 -20.59 6.26 23.11
CA GLY A 369 -21.24 5.89 21.85
C GLY A 369 -21.85 7.07 21.08
N GLU A 370 -21.52 8.30 21.46
CA GLU A 370 -22.01 9.55 20.89
C GLU A 370 -21.14 9.96 19.69
N LEU A 371 -21.01 9.08 18.68
CA LEU A 371 -20.14 9.29 17.52
C LEU A 371 -20.57 10.48 16.63
N ASP A 372 -21.84 10.89 16.70
CA ASP A 372 -22.36 12.08 16.05
C ASP A 372 -21.76 13.38 16.59
N GLN A 373 -21.26 13.37 17.83
CA GLN A 373 -20.59 14.52 18.42
C GLN A 373 -19.18 14.74 17.85
N LEU A 374 -18.60 13.73 17.21
CA LEU A 374 -17.27 13.81 16.59
C LEU A 374 -17.27 14.52 15.23
N ILE A 375 -18.43 14.67 14.59
CA ILE A 375 -18.56 15.19 13.22
C ILE A 375 -19.32 16.51 13.14
N GLU A 376 -19.11 17.22 12.02
CA GLU A 376 -19.88 18.38 11.60
C GLU A 376 -21.19 17.96 10.93
N THR A 377 -22.32 18.23 11.60
CA THR A 377 -23.65 17.76 11.15
C THR A 377 -24.21 18.50 9.93
N LYS A 378 -23.62 19.66 9.57
CA LYS A 378 -24.09 20.50 8.44
C LYS A 378 -23.43 20.19 7.11
N VAL A 379 -22.57 19.14 7.03
CA VAL A 379 -21.95 18.70 5.79
C VAL A 379 -22.95 17.86 5.00
N PRO A 380 -23.11 18.08 3.69
CA PRO A 380 -24.00 17.25 2.86
C PRO A 380 -23.58 15.79 2.84
N LYS A 381 -24.55 14.85 2.69
CA LYS A 381 -24.28 13.41 2.71
C LYS A 381 -23.74 12.85 1.39
N ASP A 382 -23.73 13.63 0.32
CA ASP A 382 -23.21 13.28 -0.99
C ASP A 382 -21.68 13.53 -1.11
N ILE A 383 -20.93 13.06 -0.09
CA ILE A 383 -19.48 13.05 -0.05
C ILE A 383 -18.97 11.67 0.39
N VAL A 384 -17.70 11.41 0.15
CA VAL A 384 -16.99 10.24 0.69
C VAL A 384 -15.86 10.72 1.60
N VAL A 385 -15.72 10.10 2.76
CA VAL A 385 -14.72 10.45 3.78
C VAL A 385 -13.63 9.40 3.82
N GLN A 386 -12.38 9.80 3.64
CA GLN A 386 -11.21 8.92 3.73
C GLN A 386 -10.55 9.09 5.09
N SER A 387 -10.60 8.02 5.89
CA SER A 387 -10.10 8.01 7.26
C SER A 387 -8.62 7.61 7.29
N TRP A 388 -7.75 8.53 7.72
CA TRP A 388 -6.31 8.30 7.80
C TRP A 388 -5.74 8.41 9.22
N ARG A 389 -6.32 9.27 10.07
CA ARG A 389 -5.83 9.52 11.43
C ARG A 389 -6.24 8.43 12.40
N GLY A 390 -7.41 7.84 12.25
CA GLY A 390 -7.90 6.81 13.17
C GLY A 390 -9.16 6.13 12.66
N ILE A 391 -9.45 4.97 13.21
CA ILE A 391 -10.67 4.21 12.86
C ILE A 391 -11.95 4.89 13.37
N GLU A 392 -11.85 5.77 14.36
CA GLU A 392 -12.99 6.54 14.90
C GLU A 392 -13.64 7.43 13.85
N ALA A 393 -12.85 8.03 12.96
CA ALA A 393 -13.37 8.86 11.86
C ALA A 393 -14.18 8.00 10.88
N LEU A 394 -13.69 6.80 10.55
CA LEU A 394 -14.40 5.82 9.73
C LEU A 394 -15.75 5.45 10.34
N LEU A 395 -15.74 5.08 11.64
CA LEU A 395 -16.93 4.64 12.36
C LEU A 395 -17.94 5.78 12.53
N ALA A 396 -17.47 6.98 12.91
CA ALA A 396 -18.32 8.15 13.05
C ALA A 396 -18.97 8.56 11.71
N SER A 397 -18.21 8.49 10.62
CA SER A 397 -18.72 8.76 9.27
C SER A 397 -19.83 7.79 8.89
N ALA A 398 -19.58 6.47 9.01
CA ALA A 398 -20.56 5.43 8.69
C ALA A 398 -21.80 5.52 9.59
N LYS A 399 -21.63 5.70 10.90
CA LYS A 399 -22.72 5.89 11.87
C LYS A 399 -23.65 7.04 11.50
N ASN A 400 -23.08 8.08 10.92
CA ASN A 400 -23.80 9.27 10.50
C ASN A 400 -24.23 9.26 9.03
N GLY A 401 -24.17 8.14 8.35
CA GLY A 401 -24.70 7.96 6.99
C GLY A 401 -23.79 8.45 5.86
N TYR A 402 -22.50 8.65 6.10
CA TYR A 402 -21.52 8.97 5.06
C TYR A 402 -20.84 7.71 4.56
N LYS A 403 -20.62 7.61 3.26
CA LYS A 403 -19.69 6.61 2.71
C LYS A 403 -18.28 6.91 3.19
N SER A 404 -17.52 5.88 3.54
CA SER A 404 -16.18 6.03 4.08
C SER A 404 -15.21 4.96 3.59
N ILE A 405 -13.91 5.33 3.57
CA ILE A 405 -12.78 4.53 3.10
C ILE A 405 -11.74 4.50 4.22
N LEU A 406 -11.16 3.34 4.50
CA LEU A 406 -10.08 3.21 5.47
C LEU A 406 -8.72 3.35 4.79
N SER A 407 -7.90 4.31 5.25
CA SER A 407 -6.46 4.39 4.93
C SER A 407 -5.57 4.19 6.17
N LYS A 408 -6.09 4.46 7.38
CA LYS A 408 -5.38 4.16 8.62
C LYS A 408 -4.94 2.69 8.67
N GLY A 409 -3.63 2.49 8.89
CA GLY A 409 -3.01 1.17 8.89
C GLY A 409 -2.67 0.61 7.50
N TYR A 410 -2.93 1.38 6.43
CA TYR A 410 -2.56 1.06 5.06
C TYR A 410 -1.55 2.04 4.44
N TYR A 411 -0.91 2.87 5.28
CA TYR A 411 0.21 3.74 4.90
C TYR A 411 1.47 2.90 4.70
N ILE A 412 1.72 2.49 3.44
CA ILE A 412 2.84 1.61 3.10
C ILE A 412 4.18 2.34 3.02
N ASP A 413 4.18 3.65 2.85
CA ASP A 413 5.35 4.53 2.95
C ASP A 413 5.97 4.53 4.35
N LEU A 414 5.17 4.31 5.41
CA LEU A 414 5.63 4.20 6.80
C LEU A 414 6.35 2.88 7.11
N VAL A 415 6.59 2.06 6.10
CA VAL A 415 7.41 0.84 6.09
C VAL A 415 7.09 -0.19 7.17
N GLN A 416 5.82 -0.26 7.59
CA GLN A 416 5.33 -1.30 8.49
C GLN A 416 5.41 -2.69 7.83
N PRO A 417 5.56 -3.77 8.61
CA PRO A 417 5.62 -5.13 8.05
C PRO A 417 4.27 -5.56 7.47
N THR A 418 4.28 -6.53 6.57
CA THR A 418 3.11 -6.99 5.83
C THR A 418 1.97 -7.45 6.74
N TYR A 419 2.27 -8.20 7.81
CA TYR A 419 1.24 -8.69 8.74
C TYR A 419 0.46 -7.57 9.43
N TYR A 420 1.10 -6.41 9.68
CA TYR A 420 0.44 -5.23 10.22
C TYR A 420 -0.69 -4.76 9.30
N HIS A 421 -0.41 -4.62 8.02
CA HIS A 421 -1.39 -4.23 7.02
C HIS A 421 -2.47 -5.33 6.84
N TYR A 422 -2.05 -6.59 6.80
CA TYR A 422 -2.95 -7.73 6.59
C TYR A 422 -3.98 -7.91 7.70
N LEU A 423 -3.59 -7.69 8.96
CA LEU A 423 -4.48 -7.78 10.11
C LEU A 423 -5.37 -6.55 10.28
N ASN A 424 -5.06 -5.45 9.61
CA ASN A 424 -5.91 -4.28 9.58
C ASN A 424 -7.13 -4.53 8.67
N ASP A 425 -8.33 -4.16 9.12
CA ASP A 425 -9.56 -4.46 8.40
C ASP A 425 -10.52 -3.25 8.48
N PRO A 426 -11.16 -2.83 7.36
CA PRO A 426 -12.10 -1.72 7.37
C PRO A 426 -13.29 -1.93 8.31
N ILE A 427 -13.71 -3.17 8.54
CA ILE A 427 -14.75 -3.48 9.51
C ILE A 427 -14.11 -4.14 10.74
N PRO A 428 -14.19 -3.51 11.93
CA PRO A 428 -13.60 -4.07 13.15
C PRO A 428 -14.37 -5.30 13.65
N PHE A 429 -13.65 -6.36 14.02
CA PHE A 429 -14.20 -7.65 14.47
C PHE A 429 -13.69 -8.07 15.83
N LEU A 430 -14.44 -8.99 16.48
CA LEU A 430 -14.13 -9.61 17.77
C LEU A 430 -12.72 -10.25 17.84
N ASN A 431 -12.20 -10.75 16.73
CA ASN A 431 -10.89 -11.43 16.67
C ASN A 431 -9.78 -10.57 16.04
N LYS A 432 -9.98 -9.27 15.98
CA LYS A 432 -8.93 -8.36 15.48
C LYS A 432 -7.73 -8.45 16.43
N VAL A 433 -6.64 -9.02 15.96
CA VAL A 433 -5.34 -8.84 16.60
C VAL A 433 -4.93 -7.40 16.25
N ILE A 434 -5.10 -6.50 17.19
CA ILE A 434 -4.63 -5.14 17.03
C ILE A 434 -3.13 -5.19 17.26
N VAL A 435 -2.42 -4.93 16.20
CA VAL A 435 -0.97 -4.71 16.27
C VAL A 435 -0.80 -3.33 16.88
N PRO A 436 -0.21 -3.21 18.08
CA PRO A 436 0.07 -1.91 18.67
C PRO A 436 0.93 -1.14 17.68
N ASP A 437 0.45 0.01 17.24
CA ASP A 437 1.27 0.94 16.51
C ASP A 437 2.32 1.47 17.50
N SER A 438 3.59 1.32 17.20
CA SER A 438 4.67 1.87 18.01
C SER A 438 4.66 3.40 18.05
N GLU A 439 3.81 4.03 17.23
CA GLU A 439 3.60 5.47 17.18
C GLU A 439 2.27 5.85 17.84
N ALA A 440 2.35 6.09 19.14
CA ALA A 440 1.23 6.38 20.04
C ALA A 440 0.33 7.56 19.63
N ASN A 441 0.68 8.33 18.61
CA ASN A 441 -0.04 9.55 18.23
C ASN A 441 -1.25 9.30 17.33
N PHE A 442 -1.42 8.10 16.73
CA PHE A 442 -2.49 7.82 15.77
C PHE A 442 -3.49 6.73 16.21
N ASN A 443 -3.36 6.19 17.42
CA ASN A 443 -4.20 5.10 17.94
C ASN A 443 -5.11 5.55 19.10
N ARG A 444 -5.72 6.70 18.99
CA ARG A 444 -6.48 7.35 20.07
C ARG A 444 -7.51 6.48 20.75
N PHE A 445 -8.19 5.60 20.00
CA PHE A 445 -9.37 4.88 20.48
C PHE A 445 -9.32 3.38 20.17
N GLU A 446 -8.20 2.88 19.71
CA GLU A 446 -8.10 1.47 19.31
C GLU A 446 -8.32 0.55 20.51
N SER A 447 -7.78 0.88 21.69
CA SER A 447 -7.99 0.13 22.92
C SER A 447 -9.46 0.11 23.38
N GLU A 448 -10.17 1.20 23.20
CA GLU A 448 -11.60 1.33 23.53
C GLU A 448 -12.48 0.55 22.56
N ILE A 449 -12.16 0.60 21.27
CA ILE A 449 -12.83 -0.21 20.22
C ILE A 449 -12.67 -1.69 20.54
N ILE A 450 -11.45 -2.12 20.89
CA ILE A 450 -11.18 -3.52 21.28
C ILE A 450 -12.04 -3.92 22.45
N LYS A 451 -12.04 -3.13 23.54
CA LYS A 451 -12.81 -3.42 24.74
C LYS A 451 -14.29 -3.60 24.41
N LYS A 452 -14.88 -2.68 23.62
CA LYS A 452 -16.29 -2.79 23.19
C LYS A 452 -16.53 -4.08 22.42
N ILE A 453 -15.68 -4.39 21.44
CA ILE A 453 -15.81 -5.61 20.63
C ILE A 453 -15.62 -6.87 21.50
N GLN A 454 -14.66 -6.88 22.43
CA GLN A 454 -14.44 -8.00 23.37
C GLN A 454 -15.62 -8.22 24.32
N ASN A 455 -16.33 -7.13 24.66
CA ASN A 455 -17.57 -7.19 25.45
C ASN A 455 -18.78 -7.63 24.61
N GLY A 456 -18.61 -7.94 23.32
CA GLY A 456 -19.71 -8.32 22.44
C GLY A 456 -20.54 -7.14 21.93
N GLU A 457 -20.08 -5.91 22.12
CA GLU A 457 -20.76 -4.73 21.62
C GLU A 457 -20.57 -4.58 20.10
N ARG A 458 -21.67 -4.35 19.38
CA ARG A 458 -21.63 -4.00 17.98
C ARG A 458 -21.65 -2.48 17.83
N ILE A 459 -20.60 -1.91 17.23
CA ILE A 459 -20.45 -0.45 17.09
C ILE A 459 -21.34 0.09 15.96
N LEU A 460 -21.39 -0.63 14.85
CA LEU A 460 -22.20 -0.28 13.67
C LEU A 460 -23.28 -1.35 13.44
N SER A 461 -24.45 -0.93 12.95
CA SER A 461 -25.47 -1.84 12.39
C SER A 461 -25.00 -2.37 11.03
N PRO A 462 -25.59 -3.49 10.51
CA PRO A 462 -25.29 -4.03 9.19
C PRO A 462 -25.52 -3.02 8.05
N GLN A 463 -26.44 -2.08 8.22
CA GLN A 463 -26.72 -1.02 7.24
C GLN A 463 -25.62 0.06 7.25
N GLU A 464 -25.12 0.42 8.44
CA GLU A 464 -24.01 1.36 8.61
C GLU A 464 -22.68 0.76 8.13
N GLU A 465 -22.43 -0.53 8.37
CA GLU A 465 -21.25 -1.24 7.86
C GLU A 465 -21.16 -1.19 6.32
N LYS A 466 -22.29 -1.22 5.60
CA LYS A 466 -22.33 -1.07 4.14
C LYS A 466 -21.87 0.30 3.64
N LEU A 467 -21.82 1.30 4.51
CA LEU A 467 -21.29 2.62 4.18
C LEU A 467 -19.77 2.65 4.20
N ILE A 468 -19.12 1.66 4.81
CA ILE A 468 -17.68 1.44 4.69
C ILE A 468 -17.45 0.72 3.34
N ILE A 469 -17.10 1.50 2.31
CA ILE A 469 -17.02 1.00 0.94
C ILE A 469 -15.70 0.30 0.62
N GLY A 470 -14.71 0.36 1.51
CA GLY A 470 -13.45 -0.35 1.36
C GLY A 470 -12.28 0.32 2.04
N GLY A 471 -11.10 0.13 1.45
CA GLY A 471 -9.85 0.70 1.95
C GLY A 471 -8.90 1.08 0.83
N GLU A 472 -7.88 1.87 1.20
CA GLU A 472 -6.90 2.37 0.26
C GLU A 472 -5.49 2.37 0.86
N ALA A 473 -4.57 1.68 0.19
CA ALA A 473 -3.16 1.78 0.47
C ALA A 473 -2.64 3.16 0.04
N THR A 474 -1.81 3.79 0.86
CA THR A 474 -1.23 5.09 0.53
C THR A 474 0.28 4.98 0.36
N MET A 475 0.79 5.53 -0.73
CA MET A 475 2.20 5.64 -1.02
C MET A 475 2.58 7.09 -1.27
N TRP A 476 2.97 7.77 -0.19
CA TRP A 476 3.59 9.08 -0.26
C TRP A 476 5.04 8.91 -0.76
N THR A 477 5.39 9.64 -1.83
CA THR A 477 6.68 9.43 -2.51
C THR A 477 7.82 10.27 -1.93
N GLU A 478 7.73 10.65 -0.66
CA GLU A 478 8.73 11.44 0.05
C GLU A 478 10.10 10.76 0.10
N HIS A 479 10.14 9.46 0.39
CA HIS A 479 11.36 8.68 0.60
C HIS A 479 11.58 7.58 -0.44
N VAL A 480 11.07 7.78 -1.66
CA VAL A 480 11.24 6.84 -2.76
C VAL A 480 11.61 7.56 -4.05
N SER A 481 12.26 6.85 -4.94
CA SER A 481 12.52 7.26 -6.33
C SER A 481 11.83 6.28 -7.29
N PRO A 482 11.75 6.58 -8.59
CA PRO A 482 11.28 5.62 -9.59
C PRO A 482 11.98 4.26 -9.55
N GLU A 483 13.20 4.22 -9.03
CA GLU A 483 14.00 2.99 -8.88
C GLU A 483 13.61 2.21 -7.62
N THR A 484 13.31 2.88 -6.51
CA THR A 484 13.12 2.22 -5.20
C THR A 484 11.67 1.93 -4.87
N ILE A 485 10.71 2.58 -5.53
CA ILE A 485 9.30 2.54 -5.18
C ILE A 485 8.72 1.13 -5.14
N ASP A 486 9.05 0.27 -6.11
CA ASP A 486 8.50 -1.08 -6.15
C ASP A 486 8.84 -1.89 -4.91
N SER A 487 10.04 -1.68 -4.33
CA SER A 487 10.45 -2.34 -3.08
C SER A 487 9.65 -1.87 -1.85
N ARG A 488 8.97 -0.74 -1.95
CA ARG A 488 8.09 -0.21 -0.91
C ARG A 488 6.64 -0.62 -1.12
N LEU A 489 6.19 -0.69 -2.38
CA LEU A 489 4.85 -1.14 -2.73
C LEU A 489 4.70 -2.65 -2.58
N TRP A 490 5.59 -3.42 -3.22
CA TRP A 490 5.43 -4.87 -3.41
C TRP A 490 6.41 -5.68 -2.55
N PRO A 491 5.98 -6.87 -2.11
CA PRO A 491 4.67 -7.49 -2.29
C PRO A 491 3.61 -7.06 -1.24
N ARG A 492 3.92 -6.18 -0.29
CA ARG A 492 3.06 -5.81 0.85
C ARG A 492 1.64 -5.38 0.45
N THR A 493 1.51 -4.62 -0.63
CA THR A 493 0.20 -4.18 -1.16
C THR A 493 -0.69 -5.36 -1.56
N ALA A 494 -0.12 -6.51 -1.95
CA ALA A 494 -0.91 -7.70 -2.25
C ALA A 494 -1.66 -8.25 -1.02
N ALA A 495 -1.09 -8.11 0.17
CA ALA A 495 -1.76 -8.49 1.42
C ALA A 495 -2.93 -7.55 1.76
N ILE A 496 -2.79 -6.24 1.48
CA ILE A 496 -3.89 -5.28 1.60
C ILE A 496 -5.00 -5.61 0.58
N ALA A 497 -4.62 -5.90 -0.67
CA ALA A 497 -5.55 -6.30 -1.72
C ALA A 497 -6.36 -7.52 -1.32
N GLU A 498 -5.72 -8.53 -0.72
CA GLU A 498 -6.41 -9.71 -0.19
C GLU A 498 -7.37 -9.34 0.94
N ARG A 499 -6.98 -8.47 1.87
CA ARG A 499 -7.87 -8.01 2.94
C ARG A 499 -9.14 -7.36 2.41
N LEU A 500 -9.01 -6.61 1.31
CA LEU A 500 -10.13 -5.90 0.69
C LEU A 500 -10.97 -6.76 -0.28
N TRP A 501 -10.38 -7.82 -0.84
CA TRP A 501 -11.05 -8.72 -1.78
C TRP A 501 -11.67 -9.93 -1.11
N SER A 502 -10.86 -10.66 -0.32
CA SER A 502 -11.19 -12.00 0.18
C SER A 502 -12.20 -12.00 1.33
N PRO A 503 -12.85 -13.14 1.60
CA PRO A 503 -13.73 -13.30 2.75
C PRO A 503 -13.06 -12.92 4.07
N GLU A 504 -13.86 -12.43 4.99
CA GLU A 504 -13.42 -11.93 6.30
C GLU A 504 -12.61 -12.95 7.10
N ASN A 505 -12.96 -14.22 7.03
CA ASN A 505 -12.35 -15.30 7.79
C ASN A 505 -10.96 -15.74 7.27
N ILE A 506 -10.50 -15.22 6.13
CA ILE A 506 -9.15 -15.48 5.60
C ILE A 506 -8.16 -14.58 6.35
N ARG A 507 -7.53 -15.08 7.42
CA ARG A 507 -6.70 -14.29 8.37
C ARG A 507 -5.43 -14.98 8.85
N ASP A 508 -5.12 -16.17 8.35
CA ASP A 508 -3.91 -16.88 8.72
C ASP A 508 -2.68 -16.16 8.16
N VAL A 509 -1.89 -15.56 9.05
CA VAL A 509 -0.70 -14.79 8.71
C VAL A 509 0.40 -15.68 8.11
N ASP A 510 0.58 -16.88 8.61
CA ASP A 510 1.58 -17.83 8.10
C ASP A 510 1.24 -18.27 6.68
N ASP A 511 -0.03 -18.58 6.41
CA ASP A 511 -0.50 -18.94 5.08
C ASP A 511 -0.47 -17.75 4.14
N MET A 512 -0.81 -16.54 4.61
CA MET A 512 -0.66 -15.31 3.83
C MET A 512 0.79 -15.13 3.37
N TYR A 513 1.78 -15.23 4.27
CA TYR A 513 3.20 -15.12 3.88
C TYR A 513 3.66 -16.21 2.92
N ARG A 514 3.19 -17.43 3.09
CA ARG A 514 3.49 -18.54 2.16
C ARG A 514 3.02 -18.21 0.74
N ARG A 515 1.81 -17.69 0.59
CA ARG A 515 1.25 -17.27 -0.71
C ARG A 515 1.91 -16.00 -1.24
N LEU A 516 2.25 -15.08 -0.33
CA LEU A 516 2.93 -13.83 -0.67
C LEU A 516 4.31 -14.06 -1.29
N ASP A 517 5.07 -15.05 -0.79
CA ASP A 517 6.37 -15.42 -1.38
C ASP A 517 6.20 -15.87 -2.85
N ILE A 518 5.11 -16.57 -3.18
CA ILE A 518 4.79 -17.00 -4.55
C ILE A 518 4.38 -15.79 -5.41
N ILE A 519 3.48 -14.96 -4.90
CA ILE A 519 2.99 -13.77 -5.60
C ILE A 519 4.13 -12.77 -5.87
N SER A 520 5.10 -12.65 -4.96
CA SER A 520 6.27 -11.80 -5.14
C SER A 520 7.02 -12.12 -6.44
N ILE A 521 7.23 -13.41 -6.74
CA ILE A 521 7.87 -13.83 -8.01
C ILE A 521 6.97 -13.50 -9.22
N GLN A 522 5.67 -13.69 -9.09
CA GLN A 522 4.74 -13.41 -10.19
C GLN A 522 4.64 -11.90 -10.49
N LEU A 523 4.75 -11.05 -9.47
CA LEU A 523 4.84 -9.59 -9.64
C LEU A 523 6.12 -9.18 -10.37
N GLU A 524 7.24 -9.85 -10.12
CA GLU A 524 8.48 -9.58 -10.85
C GLU A 524 8.34 -9.92 -12.35
N TRP A 525 7.63 -10.99 -12.71
CA TRP A 525 7.33 -11.33 -14.12
C TRP A 525 6.48 -10.25 -14.81
N LEU A 526 5.68 -9.48 -14.07
CA LEU A 526 4.95 -8.33 -14.61
C LEU A 526 5.79 -7.06 -14.77
N GLY A 527 7.09 -7.13 -14.45
CA GLY A 527 8.01 -5.99 -14.55
C GLY A 527 8.23 -5.22 -13.27
N SER A 528 7.61 -5.63 -12.14
CA SER A 528 7.96 -5.05 -10.85
C SER A 528 9.43 -5.30 -10.52
N THR A 529 10.09 -4.28 -9.97
CA THR A 529 11.55 -4.30 -9.79
C THR A 529 12.00 -4.57 -8.36
N HIS A 530 11.06 -4.89 -7.48
CA HIS A 530 11.27 -5.00 -6.03
C HIS A 530 12.33 -6.04 -5.61
N ILE A 531 12.50 -7.12 -6.36
CA ILE A 531 13.55 -8.13 -6.09
C ILE A 531 14.87 -7.71 -6.74
N LYS A 532 14.87 -7.47 -8.06
CA LYS A 532 16.11 -7.20 -8.81
C LYS A 532 16.80 -5.89 -8.42
N ASN A 533 16.04 -4.86 -8.03
CA ASN A 533 16.62 -3.57 -7.68
C ASN A 533 17.42 -3.64 -6.38
N LYS A 534 17.06 -4.48 -5.43
CA LYS A 534 17.83 -4.69 -4.19
C LYS A 534 19.27 -5.10 -4.52
N GLN A 535 19.45 -6.12 -5.35
CA GLN A 535 20.80 -6.60 -5.71
C GLN A 535 21.58 -5.55 -6.52
N MET A 536 20.93 -4.85 -7.43
CA MET A 536 21.56 -3.77 -8.20
C MET A 536 22.04 -2.65 -7.27
N MET A 537 21.23 -2.24 -6.31
CA MET A 537 21.60 -1.21 -5.32
C MET A 537 22.73 -1.68 -4.40
N LEU A 538 22.76 -2.95 -4.00
CA LEU A 538 23.87 -3.53 -3.22
C LEU A 538 25.19 -3.48 -4.02
N ARG A 539 25.17 -3.86 -5.31
CA ARG A 539 26.36 -3.74 -6.16
C ARG A 539 26.85 -2.29 -6.28
N ARG A 540 25.93 -1.34 -6.36
CA ARG A 540 26.22 0.10 -6.39
C ARG A 540 26.86 0.56 -5.06
N LEU A 541 26.30 0.16 -3.92
CA LEU A 541 26.87 0.44 -2.61
C LEU A 541 28.25 -0.22 -2.44
N ALA A 542 28.38 -1.48 -2.81
CA ALA A 542 29.62 -2.26 -2.65
C ALA A 542 30.71 -1.88 -3.64
N ARG A 543 30.34 -1.37 -4.82
CA ARG A 543 31.24 -1.19 -5.98
C ARG A 543 31.91 -2.48 -6.42
N THR A 544 31.21 -3.60 -6.28
CA THR A 544 31.63 -4.95 -6.72
C THR A 544 30.41 -5.77 -7.12
N GLU A 545 30.65 -6.83 -7.94
CA GLU A 545 29.62 -7.78 -8.34
C GLU A 545 29.26 -8.77 -7.22
N ASP A 546 30.23 -9.17 -6.41
CA ASP A 546 30.01 -10.06 -5.28
C ASP A 546 29.43 -9.29 -4.09
N ILE A 547 28.14 -9.54 -3.83
CA ILE A 547 27.36 -8.89 -2.78
C ILE A 547 26.89 -9.86 -1.70
N ASN A 548 27.22 -11.15 -1.79
CA ASN A 548 26.67 -12.18 -0.91
C ASN A 548 26.87 -11.87 0.58
N VAL A 549 28.05 -11.38 0.94
CA VAL A 549 28.35 -11.01 2.33
C VAL A 549 27.53 -9.83 2.84
N LEU A 550 27.13 -8.90 1.94
CA LEU A 550 26.28 -7.74 2.26
C LEU A 550 24.82 -8.17 2.39
N GLU A 551 24.33 -9.05 1.50
CA GLU A 551 22.98 -9.60 1.58
C GLU A 551 22.73 -10.30 2.90
N ASN A 552 23.72 -11.05 3.42
CA ASN A 552 23.65 -11.70 4.73
C ASN A 552 23.52 -10.76 5.94
N VAL A 553 23.68 -9.46 5.74
CA VAL A 553 23.38 -8.45 6.77
C VAL A 553 22.09 -7.72 6.43
N VAL A 554 21.95 -7.26 5.18
CA VAL A 554 20.80 -6.46 4.73
C VAL A 554 19.49 -7.23 4.86
N ASP A 555 19.49 -8.54 4.70
CA ASP A 555 18.32 -9.41 4.84
C ASP A 555 17.81 -9.55 6.30
N TYR A 556 18.55 -9.00 7.26
CA TYR A 556 18.20 -9.07 8.69
C TYR A 556 18.06 -7.69 9.35
N ILE A 557 18.11 -6.63 8.55
CA ILE A 557 17.82 -5.26 8.99
C ILE A 557 16.58 -4.72 8.27
N GLU A 558 15.92 -3.78 8.90
CA GLU A 558 14.71 -3.14 8.38
C GLU A 558 14.87 -1.62 8.42
N PRO A 559 14.23 -0.86 7.52
CA PRO A 559 14.09 0.59 7.70
C PRO A 559 13.43 0.92 9.03
N VAL A 560 13.85 2.01 9.67
CA VAL A 560 13.14 2.55 10.84
C VAL A 560 11.68 2.83 10.48
N LYS A 561 10.76 2.43 11.36
CA LYS A 561 9.32 2.48 11.10
C LYS A 561 8.74 3.89 11.31
N GLY A 562 7.59 4.14 10.66
CA GLY A 562 6.83 5.36 10.83
C GLY A 562 7.57 6.60 10.35
N TYR A 563 7.34 7.71 11.03
CA TYR A 563 7.92 9.03 10.68
C TYR A 563 9.36 9.25 11.19
N LYS A 564 10.05 8.23 11.70
CA LYS A 564 11.42 8.41 12.26
C LYS A 564 12.41 8.93 11.22
N ARG A 565 12.27 8.53 9.95
CA ARG A 565 13.11 9.03 8.86
C ARG A 565 12.75 10.46 8.49
N ASN A 566 11.46 10.80 8.42
CA ASN A 566 10.96 12.16 8.16
C ASN A 566 11.43 13.13 9.25
N ASN A 567 11.27 12.74 10.52
CA ASN A 567 11.64 13.56 11.68
C ASN A 567 13.14 13.88 11.77
N ALA A 568 13.98 13.11 11.09
CA ALA A 568 15.41 13.41 11.00
C ALA A 568 15.71 14.67 10.16
N ASN A 569 14.75 15.11 9.34
CA ASN A 569 14.78 16.33 8.51
C ASN A 569 16.04 16.49 7.64
N ASN A 570 16.63 15.38 7.19
CA ASN A 570 17.88 15.35 6.41
C ASN A 570 17.65 15.04 4.93
N PHE A 571 16.40 14.89 4.51
CA PHE A 571 16.01 14.49 3.16
C PHE A 571 15.17 15.56 2.49
N THR A 572 15.38 15.73 1.20
CA THR A 572 14.62 16.64 0.34
C THR A 572 14.25 15.92 -0.95
N LYS A 573 13.42 16.54 -1.78
CA LYS A 573 13.10 16.04 -3.14
C LYS A 573 14.31 15.88 -4.07
N TYR A 574 15.49 16.36 -3.66
CA TYR A 574 16.76 16.20 -4.39
C TYR A 574 17.63 15.08 -3.82
N SER A 575 17.20 14.40 -2.78
CA SER A 575 17.96 13.30 -2.16
C SER A 575 18.06 12.10 -3.10
N PRO A 576 19.24 11.46 -3.23
CA PRO A 576 19.44 10.42 -4.26
C PRO A 576 18.80 9.07 -3.95
N TYR A 577 18.31 8.81 -2.74
CA TYR A 577 17.73 7.54 -2.27
C TYR A 577 18.54 6.31 -2.69
N SER A 578 19.83 6.34 -2.41
CA SER A 578 20.80 5.29 -2.74
C SER A 578 21.59 4.81 -1.51
N LEU A 579 21.07 5.06 -0.31
CA LEU A 579 21.68 4.69 0.97
C LEU A 579 21.28 3.27 1.40
N LEU A 580 21.85 2.80 2.50
CA LEU A 580 21.52 1.49 3.10
C LEU A 580 20.02 1.32 3.35
N VAL A 581 19.36 2.34 3.91
CA VAL A 581 17.91 2.33 4.18
C VAL A 581 17.07 2.15 2.93
N ASP A 582 17.55 2.60 1.77
CA ASP A 582 16.82 2.49 0.51
C ASP A 582 16.87 1.07 -0.06
N VAL A 583 17.93 0.32 0.28
CA VAL A 583 18.11 -1.10 -0.10
C VAL A 583 17.37 -2.04 0.84
N ALA A 584 17.34 -1.72 2.14
CA ALA A 584 16.72 -2.56 3.16
C ALA A 584 15.21 -2.73 2.91
N ALA A 585 14.74 -3.97 2.90
CA ALA A 585 13.32 -4.27 2.71
C ALA A 585 12.50 -3.93 3.98
N PRO A 586 11.27 -3.41 3.85
CA PRO A 586 10.40 -3.15 5.01
C PRO A 586 10.02 -4.40 5.82
N ASP A 587 10.05 -5.59 5.17
CA ASP A 587 9.63 -6.86 5.75
C ASP A 587 10.45 -8.01 5.16
N PRO A 588 11.74 -8.16 5.55
CA PRO A 588 12.64 -9.13 4.93
C PRO A 588 12.22 -10.57 5.21
N SER A 589 12.09 -11.39 4.14
CA SER A 589 11.71 -12.81 4.26
C SER A 589 12.71 -13.61 5.10
N SER A 590 14.02 -13.34 4.97
CA SER A 590 15.06 -14.01 5.75
C SER A 590 14.92 -13.75 7.25
N LEU A 591 14.64 -12.50 7.63
CA LEU A 591 14.37 -12.12 9.03
C LEU A 591 13.15 -12.85 9.58
N ARG A 592 12.03 -12.89 8.83
CA ARG A 592 10.83 -13.63 9.25
C ARG A 592 11.09 -15.13 9.44
N LYS A 593 11.79 -15.76 8.49
CA LYS A 593 12.17 -17.18 8.57
C LYS A 593 13.08 -17.46 9.76
N PHE A 594 14.00 -16.57 10.07
CA PHE A 594 14.87 -16.66 11.23
C PHE A 594 14.08 -16.55 12.54
N ASN A 595 13.18 -15.55 12.66
CA ASN A 595 12.33 -15.42 13.84
C ASN A 595 11.44 -16.66 14.05
N LYS A 596 10.87 -17.21 12.96
CA LYS A 596 10.09 -18.47 13.01
C LYS A 596 10.95 -19.68 13.45
N LEU A 597 12.21 -19.73 13.04
CA LEU A 597 13.16 -20.75 13.51
C LEU A 597 13.35 -20.65 15.04
N LEU A 598 13.54 -19.45 15.57
CA LEU A 598 13.68 -19.22 17.01
C LEU A 598 12.42 -19.59 17.79
N ASP A 599 11.24 -19.19 17.33
CA ASP A 599 9.96 -19.56 17.94
C ASP A 599 9.75 -21.07 17.95
N THR A 600 10.10 -21.75 16.86
CA THR A 600 10.02 -23.20 16.77
C THR A 600 10.98 -23.88 17.75
N LEU A 601 12.21 -23.36 17.89
CA LEU A 601 13.20 -23.86 18.84
C LEU A 601 12.78 -23.69 20.31
N ILE A 602 12.04 -22.61 20.63
CA ILE A 602 11.47 -22.41 21.98
C ILE A 602 10.45 -23.49 22.33
N ILE A 603 9.60 -23.85 21.36
CA ILE A 603 8.49 -24.79 21.57
C ILE A 603 8.96 -26.24 21.47
N ASN A 604 9.78 -26.55 20.46
CA ASN A 604 10.24 -27.91 20.14
C ASN A 604 11.71 -27.90 19.71
N PRO A 605 12.67 -27.84 20.65
CA PRO A 605 14.09 -27.87 20.35
C PRO A 605 14.48 -29.17 19.63
N SER A 606 15.26 -29.06 18.56
CA SER A 606 15.85 -30.21 17.88
C SER A 606 17.26 -29.91 17.40
N ASP A 607 18.12 -30.92 17.32
CA ASP A 607 19.53 -30.78 16.88
C ASP A 607 19.61 -30.22 15.46
N ILE A 608 18.70 -30.62 14.58
CA ILE A 608 18.65 -30.11 13.18
C ILE A 608 18.34 -28.62 13.14
N LEU A 609 17.43 -28.12 13.95
CA LEU A 609 17.08 -26.70 14.01
C LEU A 609 18.19 -25.89 14.71
N LEU A 610 18.79 -26.46 15.76
CA LEU A 610 19.96 -25.83 16.42
C LEU A 610 21.14 -25.71 15.47
N GLU A 611 21.40 -26.72 14.64
CA GLU A 611 22.45 -26.65 13.63
C GLU A 611 22.21 -25.53 12.62
N LYS A 612 20.98 -25.34 12.15
CA LYS A 612 20.62 -24.19 11.29
C LYS A 612 20.88 -22.85 11.98
N LEU A 613 20.55 -22.75 13.26
CA LEU A 613 20.86 -21.54 14.05
C LEU A 613 22.37 -21.31 14.12
N TYR A 614 23.16 -22.33 14.47
CA TYR A 614 24.62 -22.24 14.52
C TYR A 614 25.20 -21.79 13.16
N GLN A 615 24.75 -22.39 12.07
CA GLN A 615 25.20 -22.02 10.71
C GLN A 615 24.98 -20.52 10.44
N GLN A 616 23.81 -19.97 10.80
CA GLN A 616 23.52 -18.56 10.62
C GLN A 616 24.40 -17.67 11.51
N LEU A 617 24.58 -18.04 12.77
CA LEU A 617 25.43 -17.30 13.71
C LEU A 617 26.90 -17.28 13.25
N TYR A 618 27.45 -18.43 12.81
CA TYR A 618 28.79 -18.51 12.26
C TYR A 618 28.95 -17.71 10.96
N LEU A 619 27.92 -17.67 10.14
CA LEU A 619 27.93 -16.88 8.90
C LEU A 619 28.06 -15.39 9.18
N TRP A 620 27.30 -14.85 10.15
CA TRP A 620 27.42 -13.46 10.53
C TRP A 620 28.79 -13.14 11.17
N ASP A 621 29.29 -14.02 11.99
CA ASP A 621 30.62 -13.87 12.61
C ASP A 621 31.74 -13.82 11.55
N SER A 622 31.75 -14.76 10.61
CA SER A 622 32.78 -14.85 9.56
C SER A 622 32.69 -13.75 8.50
N ASN A 623 31.50 -13.27 8.17
CA ASN A 623 31.31 -12.22 7.16
C ASN A 623 31.79 -10.83 7.64
N HIS A 624 31.87 -10.61 8.94
CA HIS A 624 32.20 -9.30 9.49
C HIS A 624 33.57 -8.78 9.00
N ASP A 625 34.60 -9.60 9.03
CA ASP A 625 35.98 -9.20 8.62
C ASP A 625 36.02 -8.78 7.14
N ILE A 626 35.20 -9.42 6.28
CA ILE A 626 35.13 -9.07 4.87
C ILE A 626 34.44 -7.70 4.71
N ILE A 627 33.32 -7.50 5.38
CA ILE A 627 32.59 -6.22 5.36
C ILE A 627 33.45 -5.09 5.92
N GLN A 628 34.20 -5.33 6.99
CA GLN A 628 35.10 -4.34 7.55
C GLN A 628 36.18 -3.90 6.55
N LYS A 629 36.78 -4.85 5.82
CA LYS A 629 37.78 -4.53 4.78
C LYS A 629 37.13 -3.75 3.61
N MET A 630 35.88 -4.07 3.24
CA MET A 630 35.15 -3.35 2.21
C MET A 630 34.82 -1.92 2.68
N ALA A 631 34.31 -1.76 3.90
CA ALA A 631 33.91 -0.47 4.45
C ALA A 631 35.11 0.47 4.68
N TYR A 632 36.29 -0.06 4.98
CA TYR A 632 37.51 0.72 5.07
C TYR A 632 37.84 1.45 3.75
N LYS A 633 37.49 0.87 2.62
CA LYS A 633 37.71 1.42 1.28
C LYS A 633 36.51 2.20 0.72
N ASN A 634 35.33 2.08 1.36
CA ASN A 634 34.09 2.62 0.85
C ASN A 634 33.16 3.11 1.97
N LEU A 635 33.13 4.44 2.17
CA LEU A 635 32.33 5.09 3.21
C LEU A 635 30.83 4.86 3.12
N LEU A 636 30.29 4.50 1.94
CA LEU A 636 28.87 4.16 1.78
C LEU A 636 28.48 2.90 2.59
N LEU A 637 29.45 2.07 2.94
CA LEU A 637 29.25 0.86 3.75
C LEU A 637 29.39 1.09 5.27
N LYS A 638 29.61 2.32 5.74
CA LYS A 638 29.81 2.63 7.16
C LYS A 638 28.65 2.16 8.03
N ASP A 639 27.41 2.45 7.60
CA ASP A 639 26.21 2.09 8.36
C ASP A 639 26.00 0.57 8.35
N LEU A 640 26.26 -0.09 7.22
CA LEU A 640 26.23 -1.55 7.12
C LEU A 640 27.28 -2.20 8.03
N LEU A 641 28.47 -1.63 8.13
CA LEU A 641 29.51 -2.12 9.05
C LEU A 641 29.03 -2.05 10.51
N THR A 642 28.30 -1.01 10.90
CA THR A 642 27.71 -0.91 12.25
C THR A 642 26.78 -2.08 12.54
N HIS A 643 25.87 -2.42 11.61
CA HIS A 643 24.99 -3.58 11.76
C HIS A 643 25.76 -4.91 11.73
N SER A 644 26.76 -5.04 10.86
CA SER A 644 27.61 -6.23 10.79
C SER A 644 28.38 -6.44 12.09
N THR A 645 28.90 -5.36 12.73
CA THR A 645 29.56 -5.43 14.04
C THR A 645 28.59 -5.92 15.12
N SER A 646 27.37 -5.38 15.12
CA SER A 646 26.32 -5.81 16.06
C SER A 646 26.00 -7.30 15.90
N LEU A 647 25.80 -7.75 14.66
CA LEU A 647 25.53 -9.17 14.36
C LEU A 647 26.69 -10.07 14.77
N GLN A 648 27.92 -9.69 14.48
CA GLN A 648 29.11 -10.45 14.84
C GLN A 648 29.22 -10.63 16.37
N VAL A 649 29.11 -9.54 17.14
CA VAL A 649 29.22 -9.59 18.60
C VAL A 649 28.07 -10.40 19.23
N ILE A 650 26.83 -10.23 18.76
CA ILE A 650 25.69 -11.01 19.24
C ILE A 650 25.88 -12.48 18.91
N SER A 651 26.34 -12.80 17.69
CA SER A 651 26.56 -14.16 17.24
C SER A 651 27.61 -14.88 18.06
N SER A 652 28.77 -14.28 18.22
CA SER A 652 29.88 -14.86 19.05
C SER A 652 29.41 -15.16 20.47
N ARG A 653 28.67 -14.24 21.10
CA ARG A 653 28.12 -14.44 22.44
C ARG A 653 27.02 -15.48 22.51
N SER A 654 26.13 -15.51 21.49
CA SER A 654 25.10 -16.56 21.41
C SER A 654 25.72 -17.95 21.27
N ILE A 655 26.75 -18.10 20.43
CA ILE A 655 27.49 -19.34 20.26
C ILE A 655 28.18 -19.78 21.59
N GLU A 656 28.76 -18.84 22.30
CA GLU A 656 29.36 -19.12 23.62
C GLU A 656 28.31 -19.69 24.59
N LEU A 657 27.17 -19.02 24.74
CA LEU A 657 26.11 -19.44 25.65
C LEU A 657 25.50 -20.80 25.26
N LEU A 658 25.25 -21.03 23.97
CA LEU A 658 24.76 -22.30 23.46
C LEU A 658 25.79 -23.44 23.70
N ASN A 659 27.07 -23.18 23.57
CA ASN A 659 28.13 -24.15 23.82
C ASN A 659 28.28 -24.49 25.34
N LEU A 660 28.04 -23.54 26.24
CA LEU A 660 27.95 -23.82 27.67
C LEU A 660 26.81 -24.79 27.94
N LYS A 661 25.64 -24.51 27.41
CA LYS A 661 24.45 -25.41 27.53
C LYS A 661 24.72 -26.82 26.99
N LYS A 662 25.38 -26.92 25.82
CA LYS A 662 25.74 -28.20 25.21
C LYS A 662 26.69 -29.02 26.10
N LYS A 663 27.54 -28.36 26.89
CA LYS A 663 28.45 -28.97 27.89
C LYS A 663 27.79 -29.23 29.25
N GLY A 664 26.49 -28.95 29.41
CA GLY A 664 25.77 -29.06 30.68
C GLY A 664 26.16 -27.98 31.71
N LEU A 665 26.73 -26.86 31.26
CA LEU A 665 27.15 -25.76 32.12
C LEU A 665 26.13 -24.62 32.02
N ALA A 666 25.80 -24.01 33.17
CA ALA A 666 24.95 -22.81 33.20
C ALA A 666 25.77 -21.55 32.92
N ALA A 667 25.20 -20.60 32.20
CA ALA A 667 25.78 -19.27 32.06
C ALA A 667 25.73 -18.52 33.40
N SER A 668 26.81 -17.77 33.71
CA SER A 668 26.85 -16.94 34.91
C SER A 668 25.91 -15.71 34.80
N PRO A 669 25.42 -15.17 35.93
CA PRO A 669 24.59 -13.95 35.92
C PRO A 669 25.29 -12.77 35.20
N GLU A 670 26.63 -12.68 35.29
CA GLU A 670 27.39 -11.65 34.60
C GLU A 670 27.39 -11.84 33.08
N GLN A 671 27.54 -13.08 32.58
CA GLN A 671 27.46 -13.39 31.16
C GLN A 671 26.06 -13.07 30.59
N ILE A 672 25.02 -13.39 31.33
CA ILE A 672 23.62 -13.05 30.95
C ILE A 672 23.42 -11.54 30.90
N LYS A 673 23.91 -10.80 31.92
CA LYS A 673 23.83 -9.33 31.93
C LYS A 673 24.54 -8.71 30.72
N GLN A 674 25.80 -9.14 30.49
CA GLN A 674 26.59 -8.68 29.34
C GLN A 674 25.86 -8.95 28.01
N TYR A 675 25.26 -10.13 27.86
CA TYR A 675 24.46 -10.48 26.64
C TYR A 675 23.29 -9.52 26.45
N LYS A 676 22.51 -9.26 27.50
CA LYS A 676 21.37 -8.31 27.45
C LYS A 676 21.83 -6.90 27.08
N ASP A 677 22.95 -6.44 27.64
CA ASP A 677 23.52 -5.12 27.34
C ASP A 677 23.96 -5.01 25.86
N LEU A 678 24.51 -6.09 25.29
CA LEU A 678 24.85 -6.16 23.87
C LEU A 678 23.63 -6.11 22.98
N ILE A 679 22.59 -6.88 23.29
CA ILE A 679 21.33 -6.81 22.55
C ILE A 679 20.75 -5.39 22.59
N LYS A 680 20.66 -4.78 23.77
CA LYS A 680 20.19 -3.39 23.91
C LYS A 680 20.96 -2.39 23.05
N LYS A 681 22.30 -2.53 22.98
CA LYS A 681 23.14 -1.68 22.12
C LYS A 681 22.87 -1.90 20.64
N SER A 682 22.60 -3.15 20.23
CA SER A 682 22.35 -3.49 18.83
C SER A 682 21.01 -2.97 18.28
N LEU A 683 20.07 -2.66 19.18
CA LEU A 683 18.77 -2.08 18.80
C LEU A 683 18.85 -0.59 18.44
N VAL A 684 19.99 0.06 18.65
CA VAL A 684 20.18 1.46 18.25
C VAL A 684 20.26 1.55 16.73
N PRO A 685 19.40 2.31 16.08
CA PRO A 685 19.40 2.43 14.62
C PRO A 685 20.72 3.02 14.09
N ALA A 686 21.15 2.53 12.93
CA ALA A 686 22.27 3.09 12.17
C ALA A 686 21.87 3.20 10.69
N GLY A 687 22.22 4.33 10.05
CA GLY A 687 21.85 4.58 8.66
C GLY A 687 20.35 4.48 8.39
N TYR A 688 19.50 4.89 9.35
CA TYR A 688 18.04 4.77 9.32
C TYR A 688 17.52 3.33 9.19
N CYS A 689 18.34 2.34 9.56
CA CYS A 689 17.97 0.94 9.68
C CYS A 689 18.04 0.46 11.13
N GLU A 690 17.26 -0.57 11.46
CA GLU A 690 17.21 -1.21 12.77
C GLU A 690 17.42 -2.72 12.67
N LEU A 691 17.98 -3.31 13.71
CA LEU A 691 18.27 -4.73 13.85
C LEU A 691 17.27 -5.36 14.84
N SER A 692 16.04 -5.58 14.41
CA SER A 692 14.94 -6.03 15.29
C SER A 692 15.07 -7.48 15.77
N LEU A 693 15.82 -8.33 15.07
CA LEU A 693 16.01 -9.76 15.44
C LEU A 693 16.62 -9.98 16.82
N GLY A 694 17.33 -8.98 17.37
CA GLY A 694 18.03 -9.09 18.65
C GLY A 694 17.11 -9.51 19.80
N LEU A 695 15.89 -8.98 19.86
CA LEU A 695 14.93 -9.29 20.92
C LEU A 695 14.46 -10.75 20.88
N ASN A 696 14.19 -11.29 19.69
CA ASN A 696 13.77 -12.68 19.54
C ASN A 696 14.90 -13.66 19.84
N LEU A 697 16.13 -13.31 19.41
CA LEU A 697 17.31 -14.09 19.71
C LEU A 697 17.62 -14.07 21.22
N GLU A 698 17.52 -12.89 21.87
CA GLU A 698 17.65 -12.76 23.33
C GLU A 698 16.68 -13.69 24.05
N LYS A 699 15.40 -13.60 23.70
CA LYS A 699 14.34 -14.43 24.30
C LYS A 699 14.69 -15.93 24.18
N PHE A 700 15.03 -16.37 22.96
CA PHE A 700 15.40 -17.77 22.72
C PHE A 700 16.62 -18.19 23.56
N ILE A 701 17.72 -17.45 23.50
CA ILE A 701 18.97 -17.78 24.21
C ILE A 701 18.75 -17.86 25.73
N LEU A 702 17.99 -16.91 26.29
CA LEU A 702 17.69 -16.92 27.73
C LEU A 702 16.80 -18.09 28.12
N ASP A 703 15.74 -18.35 27.39
CA ASP A 703 14.82 -19.46 27.66
C ASP A 703 15.52 -20.82 27.51
N TYR A 704 16.38 -20.97 26.50
CA TYR A 704 17.08 -22.23 26.21
C TYR A 704 18.24 -22.49 27.17
N CYS A 705 19.05 -21.46 27.52
CA CYS A 705 20.23 -21.63 28.32
C CYS A 705 19.96 -21.61 29.85
N GLN A 706 18.79 -21.09 30.29
CA GLN A 706 18.42 -21.09 31.71
C GLN A 706 17.68 -22.37 32.15
N LYS A 707 17.06 -23.08 31.23
CA LYS A 707 16.48 -24.42 31.47
C LYS A 707 17.55 -25.50 31.46
#